data_9ee139d90a303aa326ed7a68d4f6b06b
#
_entry.id   9ee139d90a303aa326ed7a68d4f6b06b
#
_cell.length_a   1.000
_cell.length_b   1.000
_cell.length_c   1.000
_cell.angle_alpha   90.00
_cell.angle_beta   90.00
_cell.angle_gamma   90.00
#
_symmetry.space_group_name_H-M   'P 1'
#
loop_
_entity.id
_entity.type
_entity.pdbx_description
1 polymer ?
#
loop_
_entity_poly.entity_id
_entity_poly.type
_entity_poly.pdbx_seq_one_letter_code
_entity_poly.pdbx_strand_id
1 'polypeptide(L)'
;MFGYGFGYVTDKLQGIACQRVYLHRLNTHIFGNNIYHRALTLQQKTLVYHLTEAALHGRDILFDQNGRYNLRIRRALEALYTQYQGDKTSAEFLNFEKYLKRVWFANGIHHHYASDKFIPEFTQDWFVEACAAAGVTYDEAILPVIFDPTVMPKSLSLEGEDLLLASANNYYEGVTQAEAEAYYEAHKDNSAEPLWIGLNSKLVKENGVVVERVYKVGGMYGAALEKVVYHLEKALQFAENDAQRLVIEKMIEFNKTGDLKAFNEYCIAWVKDLDSRVDYVNGFTETYADPLGITGTWESLVNFKDMRATHRCQTISDNAQWFEDNSPTDVKYKKEEVKGVSAKVITAAILAGDCYPATPIGINLPNANWIRKEYGSKSVTIDNITHAYNEAAKGNGFNEEFMIDAETIAMYENAGACGDLHTDLHECVGHGSGKLMPGVSKDALKEHASTIEETRADLLGLYYMADEKLVELGLLPDTNAYKGFFYQQMMNGLMTQLVRIEPGKDIEESHMRNRQLIAQWVYKHATNGEVEIVEKDGKHYLQINDYPGVRRLYGELLREVQRITSEGDYPAAKAMVEEFAVKVDQDLHKEILERYEKLNLAPYKGFVNPVYTAHYDAEGNIVDVTIDYTEGYIEQHLRYSRDYSHLPDIN
;
A
#
# COMPACT_ATOMS: atom_id res chain seq x y z
N MET A 1 2.31 -8.88 -7.37
CA MET A 1 1.49 -8.06 -8.31
C MET A 1 0.14 -7.85 -7.63
N PHE A 2 -0.03 -6.76 -6.87
CA PHE A 2 -1.27 -6.48 -6.14
C PHE A 2 -2.11 -5.50 -6.94
N GLY A 3 -2.83 -6.03 -7.95
CA GLY A 3 -3.83 -5.27 -8.68
C GLY A 3 -5.11 -5.16 -7.86
N TYR A 4 -5.37 -4.03 -7.25
CA TYR A 4 -6.67 -3.72 -6.67
C TYR A 4 -7.60 -3.26 -7.80
N GLY A 5 -8.46 -4.15 -8.29
CA GLY A 5 -9.62 -3.77 -9.09
C GLY A 5 -10.61 -3.04 -8.19
N PHE A 6 -10.75 -1.74 -8.36
CA PHE A 6 -11.76 -0.94 -7.69
C PHE A 6 -12.85 -0.57 -8.69
N GLY A 7 -14.02 -1.18 -8.50
CA GLY A 7 -15.25 -0.71 -9.11
C GLY A 7 -15.68 0.65 -8.57
N TYR A 8 -16.33 1.40 -9.39
CA TYR A 8 -16.83 2.75 -9.18
C TYR A 8 -17.59 2.90 -7.87
N VAL A 9 -17.11 3.76 -6.98
CA VAL A 9 -17.92 4.36 -5.93
C VAL A 9 -18.10 5.82 -6.27
N THR A 10 -19.32 6.14 -6.72
CA THR A 10 -19.77 7.50 -6.95
C THR A 10 -19.65 8.34 -5.68
N ASP A 11 -18.92 9.42 -5.80
CA ASP A 11 -19.00 10.71 -5.13
C ASP A 11 -19.69 10.78 -3.74
N LYS A 12 -18.99 10.37 -2.66
CA LYS A 12 -19.29 10.83 -1.30
C LYS A 12 -18.02 10.97 -0.46
N LEU A 13 -17.21 11.96 -0.80
CA LEU A 13 -16.06 12.36 0.01
C LEU A 13 -16.49 13.28 1.18
N GLN A 14 -17.46 12.86 1.98
CA GLN A 14 -17.76 13.49 3.27
C GLN A 14 -16.73 13.15 4.37
N GLY A 15 -15.81 12.25 4.08
CA GLY A 15 -14.95 11.60 5.08
C GLY A 15 -13.72 12.33 5.58
N ILE A 16 -13.39 13.57 5.13
CA ILE A 16 -12.18 14.26 5.62
C ILE A 16 -12.33 14.76 7.07
N ALA A 17 -13.53 15.02 7.54
CA ALA A 17 -13.78 15.32 8.95
C ALA A 17 -13.50 14.12 9.87
N CYS A 18 -13.79 12.88 9.40
CA CYS A 18 -13.41 11.64 10.08
C CYS A 18 -11.89 11.41 10.10
N GLN A 19 -11.15 11.82 9.07
CA GLN A 19 -9.69 11.68 9.03
C GLN A 19 -9.00 12.38 10.21
N ARG A 20 -9.52 13.50 10.71
CA ARG A 20 -8.94 14.18 11.86
C ARG A 20 -8.97 13.33 13.13
N VAL A 21 -10.01 12.53 13.34
CA VAL A 21 -10.13 11.61 14.48
C VAL A 21 -9.26 10.36 14.25
N TYR A 22 -9.21 9.85 13.04
CA TYR A 22 -8.38 8.70 12.67
C TYR A 22 -6.88 9.02 12.77
N LEU A 23 -6.45 10.16 12.26
CA LEU A 23 -5.05 10.59 12.29
C LEU A 23 -4.57 10.87 13.71
N HIS A 24 -5.40 11.46 14.57
CA HIS A 24 -5.02 11.73 15.96
C HIS A 24 -4.88 10.44 16.80
N ARG A 25 -5.73 9.42 16.57
CA ARG A 25 -5.60 8.10 17.21
C ARG A 25 -4.39 7.31 16.71
N LEU A 26 -4.06 7.41 15.43
CA LEU A 26 -2.83 6.89 14.84
C LEU A 26 -1.60 7.35 15.62
N ASN A 27 -1.53 8.65 15.90
CA ASN A 27 -0.38 9.26 16.54
C ASN A 27 -0.21 8.87 18.01
N THR A 28 -1.30 8.65 18.77
CA THR A 28 -1.22 8.40 20.22
C THR A 28 -1.04 6.94 20.61
N HIS A 29 -1.58 5.99 19.85
CA HIS A 29 -1.55 4.56 20.24
C HIS A 29 -0.34 3.79 19.70
N ILE A 30 0.13 4.07 18.47
CA ILE A 30 1.25 3.33 17.88
C ILE A 30 2.58 3.81 18.42
N PHE A 31 2.69 5.08 18.70
CA PHE A 31 3.95 5.74 19.03
C PHE A 31 4.00 6.30 20.46
N GLY A 32 2.88 6.25 21.21
CA GLY A 32 2.77 6.76 22.58
C GLY A 32 3.61 6.02 23.63
N ASN A 33 4.17 4.88 23.29
CA ASN A 33 5.21 4.23 24.06
C ASN A 33 6.53 4.33 23.31
N ASN A 34 7.45 5.11 23.81
CA ASN A 34 8.86 5.29 23.46
C ASN A 34 9.68 4.00 23.13
N ILE A 35 9.03 2.89 22.78
CA ILE A 35 9.65 1.59 22.56
C ILE A 35 10.57 1.63 21.33
N TYR A 36 10.13 2.29 20.25
CA TYR A 36 10.92 2.37 19.01
C TYR A 36 12.12 3.30 19.15
N HIS A 37 11.95 4.43 19.84
CA HIS A 37 13.05 5.38 20.08
C HIS A 37 14.16 4.79 20.99
N ARG A 38 13.79 3.89 21.91
CA ARG A 38 14.75 3.19 22.78
C ARG A 38 15.44 2.01 22.08
N ALA A 39 14.88 1.54 20.97
CA ALA A 39 15.37 0.37 20.26
C ALA A 39 16.43 0.70 19.18
N LEU A 40 16.56 1.95 18.74
CA LEU A 40 17.55 2.38 17.75
C LEU A 40 18.75 3.04 18.44
N THR A 41 19.95 2.73 17.96
CA THR A 41 21.17 3.44 18.37
C THR A 41 21.18 4.87 17.84
N LEU A 42 22.03 5.76 18.38
CA LEU A 42 22.18 7.12 17.87
C LEU A 42 22.56 7.13 16.38
N GLN A 43 23.46 6.23 15.96
CA GLN A 43 23.82 6.05 14.55
C GLN A 43 22.59 5.77 13.69
N GLN A 44 21.76 4.79 14.08
CA GLN A 44 20.55 4.42 13.36
C GLN A 44 19.51 5.54 13.35
N LYS A 45 19.31 6.25 14.47
CA LYS A 45 18.42 7.43 14.54
C LYS A 45 18.89 8.53 13.60
N THR A 46 20.20 8.80 13.54
CA THR A 46 20.77 9.81 12.65
C THR A 46 20.63 9.40 11.18
N LEU A 47 20.82 8.10 10.89
CA LEU A 47 20.61 7.54 9.56
C LEU A 47 19.14 7.72 9.13
N VAL A 48 18.17 7.31 9.98
CA VAL A 48 16.73 7.49 9.72
C VAL A 48 16.40 8.95 9.49
N TYR A 49 16.94 9.88 10.30
CA TYR A 49 16.71 11.31 10.14
C TYR A 49 17.14 11.81 8.74
N HIS A 50 18.37 11.49 8.33
CA HIS A 50 18.84 11.95 7.02
C HIS A 50 18.11 11.29 5.84
N LEU A 51 17.76 10.01 5.94
CA LEU A 51 16.94 9.34 4.93
C LEU A 51 15.53 9.93 4.86
N THR A 52 14.95 10.31 6.00
CA THR A 52 13.67 11.01 6.09
C THR A 52 13.71 12.37 5.39
N GLU A 53 14.73 13.17 5.64
CA GLU A 53 14.91 14.45 4.97
C GLU A 53 15.07 14.24 3.45
N ALA A 54 15.86 13.25 3.01
CA ALA A 54 15.98 12.90 1.60
C ALA A 54 14.63 12.53 0.97
N ALA A 55 13.80 11.77 1.69
CA ALA A 55 12.46 11.40 1.23
C ALA A 55 11.54 12.62 1.04
N LEU A 56 11.54 13.56 1.99
CA LEU A 56 10.66 14.73 1.95
C LEU A 56 11.06 15.75 0.89
N HIS A 57 12.34 15.90 0.60
CA HIS A 57 12.81 16.85 -0.43
C HIS A 57 12.40 16.46 -1.87
N GLY A 58 12.05 15.19 -2.12
CA GLY A 58 11.51 14.74 -3.40
C GLY A 58 10.00 14.94 -3.60
N ARG A 59 9.28 15.38 -2.57
CA ARG A 59 7.81 15.45 -2.53
C ARG A 59 7.17 16.17 -3.73
N ASP A 60 7.72 17.29 -4.15
CA ASP A 60 7.15 18.10 -5.24
C ASP A 60 7.22 17.39 -6.60
N ILE A 61 8.12 16.42 -6.75
CA ILE A 61 8.28 15.66 -8.00
C ILE A 61 6.97 14.95 -8.37
N LEU A 62 6.34 14.28 -7.40
CA LEU A 62 5.08 13.58 -7.65
C LEU A 62 3.94 14.53 -8.04
N PHE A 63 3.83 15.71 -7.40
CA PHE A 63 2.83 16.70 -7.79
C PHE A 63 2.99 17.10 -9.26
N ASP A 64 4.21 17.29 -9.72
CA ASP A 64 4.49 17.63 -11.11
C ASP A 64 4.24 16.45 -12.07
N GLN A 65 4.63 15.23 -11.69
CA GLN A 65 4.36 14.02 -12.47
C GLN A 65 2.87 13.75 -12.66
N ASN A 66 2.05 13.98 -11.62
CA ASN A 66 0.60 13.81 -11.67
C ASN A 66 -0.13 14.88 -12.49
N GLY A 67 0.54 15.98 -12.85
CA GLY A 67 -0.03 17.00 -13.73
C GLY A 67 0.75 18.31 -13.71
N ARG A 68 1.06 18.84 -14.88
CA ARG A 68 1.90 20.04 -15.08
C ARG A 68 1.37 21.33 -14.41
N TYR A 69 0.12 21.35 -13.96
CA TYR A 69 -0.48 22.49 -13.26
C TYR A 69 -0.53 22.30 -11.75
N ASN A 70 -0.28 21.09 -11.25
CA ASN A 70 -0.52 20.73 -9.85
C ASN A 70 0.28 21.55 -8.84
N LEU A 71 1.54 21.88 -9.12
CA LEU A 71 2.36 22.73 -8.25
C LEU A 71 1.79 24.15 -8.15
N ARG A 72 1.40 24.74 -9.28
CA ARG A 72 0.78 26.08 -9.33
C ARG A 72 -0.55 26.12 -8.60
N ILE A 73 -1.40 25.11 -8.84
CA ILE A 73 -2.71 24.98 -8.18
C ILE A 73 -2.52 24.82 -6.68
N ARG A 74 -1.70 23.89 -6.24
CA ARG A 74 -1.42 23.67 -4.82
C ARG A 74 -0.97 24.96 -4.12
N ARG A 75 0.01 25.67 -4.70
CA ARG A 75 0.55 26.92 -4.14
C ARG A 75 -0.50 28.02 -4.05
N ALA A 76 -1.34 28.17 -5.07
CA ALA A 76 -2.42 29.14 -5.05
C ALA A 76 -3.46 28.83 -3.96
N LEU A 77 -3.85 27.54 -3.83
CA LEU A 77 -4.79 27.09 -2.80
C LEU A 77 -4.20 27.24 -1.38
N GLU A 78 -2.94 26.89 -1.17
CA GLU A 78 -2.23 27.04 0.11
C GLU A 78 -2.07 28.52 0.51
N ALA A 79 -1.75 29.38 -0.44
CA ALA A 79 -1.64 30.81 -0.22
C ALA A 79 -2.99 31.41 0.19
N LEU A 80 -4.07 31.04 -0.51
CA LEU A 80 -5.41 31.46 -0.15
C LEU A 80 -5.81 30.96 1.24
N TYR A 81 -5.61 29.66 1.53
CA TYR A 81 -5.94 29.09 2.84
C TYR A 81 -5.25 29.83 4.00
N THR A 82 -3.98 30.15 3.80
CA THR A 82 -3.14 30.81 4.82
C THR A 82 -3.50 32.29 5.01
N GLN A 83 -3.80 32.99 3.91
CA GLN A 83 -3.98 34.46 3.93
C GLN A 83 -5.45 34.88 4.05
N TYR A 84 -6.41 33.97 3.89
CA TYR A 84 -7.84 34.26 3.93
C TYR A 84 -8.28 34.80 5.30
N GLN A 85 -8.89 35.99 5.31
CA GLN A 85 -9.37 36.69 6.50
C GLN A 85 -10.91 36.72 6.61
N GLY A 86 -11.62 36.13 5.65
CA GLY A 86 -13.08 36.08 5.65
C GLY A 86 -13.64 35.01 6.59
N ASP A 87 -14.94 34.73 6.43
CA ASP A 87 -15.65 33.73 7.26
C ASP A 87 -15.25 32.31 6.87
N LYS A 88 -14.41 31.68 7.71
CA LYS A 88 -13.96 30.29 7.56
C LYS A 88 -15.04 29.24 7.88
N THR A 89 -16.22 29.67 8.32
CA THR A 89 -17.37 28.78 8.56
C THR A 89 -18.37 28.80 7.40
N SER A 90 -18.17 29.65 6.40
CA SER A 90 -19.02 29.71 5.21
C SER A 90 -18.94 28.42 4.41
N ALA A 91 -20.04 28.08 3.72
CA ALA A 91 -20.10 26.88 2.88
C ALA A 91 -19.01 26.88 1.79
N GLU A 92 -18.76 28.05 1.17
CA GLU A 92 -17.72 28.22 0.14
C GLU A 92 -16.33 27.90 0.71
N PHE A 93 -15.96 28.47 1.86
CA PHE A 93 -14.65 28.20 2.47
C PHE A 93 -14.50 26.74 2.93
N LEU A 94 -15.53 26.14 3.50
CA LEU A 94 -15.51 24.73 3.90
C LEU A 94 -15.34 23.78 2.69
N ASN A 95 -16.02 24.08 1.58
CA ASN A 95 -15.86 23.34 0.33
C ASN A 95 -14.47 23.54 -0.30
N PHE A 96 -13.93 24.76 -0.22
CA PHE A 96 -12.56 25.08 -0.62
C PHE A 96 -11.52 24.31 0.24
N GLU A 97 -11.66 24.31 1.55
CA GLU A 97 -10.77 23.54 2.45
C GLU A 97 -10.83 22.03 2.14
N LYS A 98 -12.03 21.51 1.86
CA LYS A 98 -12.23 20.12 1.46
C LYS A 98 -11.49 19.80 0.15
N TYR A 99 -11.59 20.68 -0.85
CA TYR A 99 -10.89 20.53 -2.13
C TYR A 99 -9.36 20.57 -1.94
N LEU A 100 -8.83 21.52 -1.19
CA LEU A 100 -7.40 21.60 -0.87
C LEU A 100 -6.90 20.32 -0.19
N LYS A 101 -7.65 19.78 0.76
CA LYS A 101 -7.32 18.51 1.42
C LYS A 101 -7.30 17.33 0.45
N ARG A 102 -8.21 17.30 -0.54
CA ARG A 102 -8.22 16.29 -1.61
C ARG A 102 -6.99 16.41 -2.51
N VAL A 103 -6.62 17.63 -2.89
CA VAL A 103 -5.41 17.90 -3.69
C VAL A 103 -4.15 17.42 -2.98
N TRP A 104 -4.04 17.65 -1.68
CA TRP A 104 -2.94 17.11 -0.89
C TRP A 104 -2.96 15.58 -0.82
N PHE A 105 -4.14 14.99 -0.60
CA PHE A 105 -4.28 13.55 -0.46
C PHE A 105 -3.94 12.78 -1.74
N ALA A 106 -4.31 13.31 -2.88
CA ALA A 106 -4.06 12.70 -4.17
C ALA A 106 -2.74 13.14 -4.83
N ASN A 107 -1.96 14.00 -4.17
CA ASN A 107 -0.77 14.65 -4.77
C ASN A 107 -1.09 15.32 -6.12
N GLY A 108 -2.27 15.94 -6.24
CA GLY A 108 -2.76 16.59 -7.44
C GLY A 108 -4.28 16.72 -7.47
N ILE A 109 -4.81 17.24 -8.59
CA ILE A 109 -6.24 17.51 -8.75
C ILE A 109 -7.07 16.30 -9.21
N HIS A 110 -6.45 15.14 -9.35
CA HIS A 110 -7.12 13.91 -9.81
C HIS A 110 -7.15 12.87 -8.68
N HIS A 111 -8.17 12.03 -8.71
CA HIS A 111 -8.32 10.95 -7.74
C HIS A 111 -7.18 9.93 -7.89
N HIS A 112 -6.51 9.59 -6.80
CA HIS A 112 -5.30 8.76 -6.76
C HIS A 112 -5.49 7.30 -7.23
N TYR A 113 -6.73 6.79 -7.31
CA TYR A 113 -7.04 5.46 -7.89
C TYR A 113 -7.86 5.56 -9.16
N ALA A 114 -8.96 6.33 -9.15
CA ALA A 114 -9.88 6.41 -10.28
C ALA A 114 -9.40 7.32 -11.41
N SER A 115 -8.35 8.10 -11.19
CA SER A 115 -7.77 9.08 -12.12
C SER A 115 -8.69 10.22 -12.55
N ASP A 116 -9.94 10.26 -12.10
CA ASP A 116 -10.91 11.33 -12.43
C ASP A 116 -10.56 12.62 -11.70
N LYS A 117 -10.80 13.75 -12.40
CA LYS A 117 -10.58 15.08 -11.83
C LYS A 117 -11.57 15.38 -10.72
N PHE A 118 -11.09 15.94 -9.60
CA PHE A 118 -11.94 16.51 -8.57
C PHE A 118 -12.65 17.77 -9.07
N ILE A 119 -13.96 17.78 -9.00
CA ILE A 119 -14.74 18.99 -9.28
C ILE A 119 -14.92 19.75 -7.97
N PRO A 120 -14.52 21.04 -7.89
CA PRO A 120 -14.70 21.85 -6.70
C PRO A 120 -16.18 22.08 -6.40
N GLU A 121 -16.54 22.09 -5.11
CA GLU A 121 -17.88 22.39 -4.62
C GLU A 121 -18.04 23.88 -4.21
N PHE A 122 -16.96 24.68 -4.39
CA PHE A 122 -16.97 26.14 -4.30
C PHE A 122 -16.91 26.76 -5.70
N THR A 123 -17.39 27.99 -5.83
CA THR A 123 -17.49 28.65 -7.14
C THR A 123 -16.19 29.31 -7.57
N GLN A 124 -15.98 29.43 -8.91
CA GLN A 124 -14.85 30.16 -9.46
C GLN A 124 -14.89 31.64 -9.04
N ASP A 125 -16.06 32.27 -9.05
CA ASP A 125 -16.21 33.67 -8.69
C ASP A 125 -15.78 33.90 -7.24
N TRP A 126 -16.24 33.05 -6.31
CA TRP A 126 -15.78 33.12 -4.92
C TRP A 126 -14.25 32.96 -4.79
N PHE A 127 -13.65 32.02 -5.53
CA PHE A 127 -12.20 31.81 -5.50
C PHE A 127 -11.44 33.06 -5.95
N VAL A 128 -11.85 33.67 -7.06
CA VAL A 128 -11.23 34.89 -7.62
C VAL A 128 -11.38 36.06 -6.64
N GLU A 129 -12.58 36.28 -6.09
CA GLU A 129 -12.85 37.34 -5.10
C GLU A 129 -12.08 37.13 -3.80
N ALA A 130 -12.03 35.89 -3.29
CA ALA A 130 -11.29 35.54 -2.09
C ALA A 130 -9.78 35.73 -2.25
N CYS A 131 -9.20 35.34 -3.39
CA CYS A 131 -7.80 35.58 -3.72
C CYS A 131 -7.50 37.08 -3.79
N ALA A 132 -8.32 37.86 -4.48
CA ALA A 132 -8.15 39.31 -4.55
C ALA A 132 -8.22 39.97 -3.18
N ALA A 133 -9.21 39.59 -2.34
CA ALA A 133 -9.36 40.12 -0.97
C ALA A 133 -8.20 39.70 -0.05
N ALA A 134 -7.64 38.53 -0.25
CA ALA A 134 -6.49 38.04 0.50
C ALA A 134 -5.13 38.53 -0.03
N GLY A 135 -5.10 39.22 -1.18
CA GLY A 135 -3.85 39.65 -1.83
C GLY A 135 -3.03 38.49 -2.44
N VAL A 136 -3.69 37.37 -2.75
CA VAL A 136 -3.06 36.20 -3.37
C VAL A 136 -3.02 36.38 -4.87
N THR A 137 -1.82 36.27 -5.45
CA THR A 137 -1.60 36.23 -6.91
C THR A 137 -1.43 34.79 -7.37
N TYR A 138 -1.97 34.46 -8.51
CA TYR A 138 -1.88 33.14 -9.13
C TYR A 138 -1.86 33.26 -10.66
N ASP A 139 -1.45 32.18 -11.34
CA ASP A 139 -1.52 32.05 -12.79
C ASP A 139 -2.97 31.76 -13.21
N GLU A 140 -3.61 32.69 -13.97
CA GLU A 140 -4.99 32.53 -14.42
C GLU A 140 -5.21 31.25 -15.26
N ALA A 141 -4.16 30.68 -15.84
CA ALA A 141 -4.24 29.43 -16.60
C ALA A 141 -4.71 28.23 -15.72
N ILE A 142 -4.66 28.35 -14.39
CA ILE A 142 -5.19 27.30 -13.50
C ILE A 142 -6.72 27.28 -13.43
N LEU A 143 -7.41 28.39 -13.72
CA LEU A 143 -8.87 28.48 -13.56
C LEU A 143 -9.63 27.45 -14.39
N PRO A 144 -9.43 27.33 -15.71
CA PRO A 144 -10.09 26.30 -16.49
C PRO A 144 -9.66 24.88 -16.08
N VAL A 145 -8.43 24.72 -15.60
CA VAL A 145 -7.95 23.42 -15.12
C VAL A 145 -8.66 22.99 -13.84
N ILE A 146 -8.99 23.91 -12.94
CA ILE A 146 -9.74 23.62 -11.70
C ILE A 146 -11.23 23.46 -11.99
N PHE A 147 -11.85 24.42 -12.72
CA PHE A 147 -13.31 24.58 -12.75
C PHE A 147 -14.00 23.98 -13.97
N ASP A 148 -13.32 23.84 -15.12
CA ASP A 148 -13.94 23.23 -16.32
C ASP A 148 -13.76 21.69 -16.26
N PRO A 149 -14.85 20.90 -16.11
CA PRO A 149 -14.77 19.45 -16.04
C PRO A 149 -14.23 18.79 -17.31
N THR A 150 -14.24 19.48 -18.45
CA THR A 150 -13.76 18.94 -19.72
C THR A 150 -12.27 19.14 -19.96
N VAL A 151 -11.64 20.04 -19.19
CA VAL A 151 -10.20 20.30 -19.27
C VAL A 151 -9.45 19.33 -18.37
N MET A 152 -8.58 18.50 -18.96
CA MET A 152 -7.78 17.51 -18.23
C MET A 152 -8.65 16.60 -17.33
N PRO A 153 -9.64 15.88 -17.87
CA PRO A 153 -10.64 15.16 -17.07
C PRO A 153 -10.06 13.96 -16.28
N LYS A 154 -8.94 13.38 -16.77
CA LYS A 154 -8.27 12.23 -16.13
C LYS A 154 -6.77 12.41 -16.09
N SER A 155 -6.12 12.03 -14.95
CA SER A 155 -4.66 11.96 -14.88
C SER A 155 -4.09 10.87 -15.78
N LEU A 156 -4.74 9.70 -15.76
CA LEU A 156 -4.43 8.54 -16.60
C LEU A 156 -5.70 8.11 -17.33
N SER A 157 -5.67 8.08 -18.65
CA SER A 157 -6.72 7.50 -19.50
C SER A 157 -6.16 6.26 -20.21
N LEU A 158 -6.93 5.17 -20.19
CA LEU A 158 -6.68 3.96 -20.96
C LEU A 158 -7.66 3.82 -22.14
N GLU A 159 -8.36 4.91 -22.47
CA GLU A 159 -9.35 4.99 -23.52
C GLU A 159 -9.00 6.12 -24.49
N GLY A 160 -9.26 5.93 -25.78
CA GLY A 160 -9.02 6.92 -26.82
C GLY A 160 -8.05 6.42 -27.90
N GLU A 161 -7.89 7.21 -28.95
CA GLU A 161 -6.97 6.90 -30.07
C GLU A 161 -5.50 7.14 -29.70
N ASP A 162 -5.23 8.06 -28.77
CA ASP A 162 -3.91 8.40 -28.25
C ASP A 162 -3.98 8.56 -26.73
N LEU A 163 -3.42 7.61 -26.00
CA LEU A 163 -3.45 7.57 -24.54
C LEU A 163 -2.67 8.70 -23.89
N LEU A 164 -1.59 9.18 -24.56
CA LEU A 164 -0.76 10.27 -24.03
C LEU A 164 -1.49 11.61 -24.09
N LEU A 165 -2.21 11.87 -25.19
CA LEU A 165 -3.01 13.08 -25.35
C LEU A 165 -4.29 13.06 -24.49
N ALA A 166 -4.80 11.87 -24.18
CA ALA A 166 -5.98 11.69 -23.33
C ALA A 166 -5.67 11.78 -21.83
N SER A 167 -4.39 11.67 -21.43
CA SER A 167 -3.93 11.70 -20.03
C SER A 167 -3.39 13.08 -19.65
N ALA A 168 -3.72 13.56 -18.46
CA ALA A 168 -3.27 14.84 -17.91
C ALA A 168 -1.98 14.76 -17.09
N ASN A 169 -1.44 13.55 -16.85
CA ASN A 169 -0.14 13.38 -16.22
C ASN A 169 0.99 14.02 -17.05
N ASN A 170 2.16 14.19 -16.45
CA ASN A 170 3.22 15.02 -17.02
C ASN A 170 4.48 14.22 -17.44
N TYR A 171 4.29 12.98 -17.91
CA TYR A 171 5.40 12.14 -18.39
C TYR A 171 5.76 12.42 -19.86
N TYR A 172 4.84 13.04 -20.61
CA TYR A 172 4.97 13.32 -22.04
C TYR A 172 4.60 14.76 -22.34
N GLU A 173 5.32 15.41 -23.29
CA GLU A 173 4.98 16.78 -23.70
C GLU A 173 5.19 16.97 -25.21
N GLY A 174 4.10 17.27 -25.92
CA GLY A 174 4.12 17.48 -27.37
C GLY A 174 4.43 16.23 -28.19
N VAL A 175 4.35 15.05 -27.58
CA VAL A 175 4.65 13.75 -28.17
C VAL A 175 3.36 12.95 -28.30
N THR A 176 3.11 12.35 -29.45
CA THR A 176 2.02 11.40 -29.63
C THR A 176 2.41 10.00 -29.14
N GLN A 177 1.42 9.14 -28.87
CA GLN A 177 1.67 7.76 -28.48
C GLN A 177 2.56 7.03 -29.51
N ALA A 178 2.26 7.15 -30.78
CA ALA A 178 3.03 6.51 -31.86
C ALA A 178 4.50 6.99 -31.91
N GLU A 179 4.76 8.29 -31.64
CA GLU A 179 6.12 8.83 -31.57
C GLU A 179 6.86 8.31 -30.34
N ALA A 180 6.20 8.22 -29.19
CA ALA A 180 6.79 7.67 -27.96
C ALA A 180 7.13 6.19 -28.11
N GLU A 181 6.21 5.38 -28.60
CA GLU A 181 6.44 3.96 -28.86
C GLU A 181 7.59 3.71 -29.83
N ALA A 182 7.65 4.51 -30.94
CA ALA A 182 8.75 4.44 -31.89
C ALA A 182 10.11 4.83 -31.27
N TYR A 183 10.10 5.86 -30.41
CA TYR A 183 11.31 6.29 -29.68
C TYR A 183 11.83 5.18 -28.76
N TYR A 184 10.97 4.60 -27.91
CA TYR A 184 11.38 3.58 -26.95
C TYR A 184 11.76 2.26 -27.64
N GLU A 185 11.09 1.87 -28.72
CA GLU A 185 11.49 0.68 -29.48
C GLU A 185 12.87 0.87 -30.14
N ALA A 186 13.19 2.07 -30.62
CA ALA A 186 14.49 2.37 -31.22
C ALA A 186 15.64 2.41 -30.19
N HIS A 187 15.34 2.71 -28.92
CA HIS A 187 16.34 2.83 -27.84
C HIS A 187 16.33 1.62 -26.87
N LYS A 188 15.51 0.63 -27.14
CA LYS A 188 15.36 -0.57 -26.31
C LYS A 188 16.67 -1.31 -26.11
N ASP A 189 17.04 -1.51 -24.87
CA ASP A 189 18.20 -2.34 -24.51
C ASP A 189 17.83 -3.83 -24.53
N ASN A 190 18.40 -4.56 -25.50
CA ASN A 190 18.20 -6.01 -25.67
C ASN A 190 19.37 -6.83 -25.09
N SER A 191 20.17 -6.27 -24.21
CA SER A 191 21.28 -6.97 -23.54
C SER A 191 20.78 -8.00 -22.53
N ALA A 192 21.70 -8.78 -21.95
CA ALA A 192 21.37 -9.74 -20.88
C ALA A 192 20.99 -9.02 -19.57
N GLU A 193 21.46 -7.79 -19.38
CA GLU A 193 21.19 -6.94 -18.22
C GLU A 193 20.54 -5.62 -18.69
N PRO A 194 19.31 -5.66 -19.22
CA PRO A 194 18.71 -4.55 -19.92
C PRO A 194 18.49 -3.34 -19.00
N LEU A 195 18.78 -2.16 -19.52
CA LEU A 195 18.45 -0.89 -18.92
C LEU A 195 16.98 -0.55 -19.21
N TRP A 196 16.27 -0.01 -18.22
CA TRP A 196 14.89 0.42 -18.38
C TRP A 196 14.83 1.85 -18.92
N ILE A 197 15.05 2.02 -20.23
CA ILE A 197 15.05 3.32 -20.89
C ILE A 197 13.69 4.02 -20.68
N GLY A 198 13.72 5.26 -20.25
CA GLY A 198 12.53 6.05 -19.93
C GLY A 198 12.12 6.04 -18.46
N LEU A 199 12.67 5.15 -17.60
CA LEU A 199 12.26 5.03 -16.20
C LEU A 199 12.36 6.37 -15.43
N ASN A 200 13.44 7.13 -15.63
CA ASN A 200 13.71 8.38 -14.94
C ASN A 200 13.80 9.58 -15.89
N SER A 201 12.86 9.68 -16.81
CA SER A 201 12.83 10.80 -17.76
C SER A 201 11.41 11.16 -18.18
N LYS A 202 11.24 12.42 -18.60
CA LYS A 202 10.07 12.91 -19.33
C LYS A 202 10.42 12.93 -20.81
N LEU A 203 9.55 12.38 -21.66
CA LEU A 203 9.73 12.43 -23.10
C LEU A 203 9.08 13.69 -23.68
N VAL A 204 9.84 14.51 -24.35
CA VAL A 204 9.38 15.80 -24.88
C VAL A 204 9.72 15.96 -26.35
N LYS A 205 8.93 16.76 -27.07
CA LYS A 205 9.23 17.13 -28.45
C LYS A 205 9.78 18.57 -28.54
N GLU A 206 11.07 18.69 -28.70
CA GLU A 206 11.78 19.96 -28.82
C GLU A 206 12.20 20.21 -30.26
N ASN A 207 11.78 21.33 -30.83
CA ASN A 207 12.09 21.71 -32.23
C ASN A 207 11.79 20.58 -33.26
N GLY A 208 10.75 19.80 -33.00
CA GLY A 208 10.33 18.68 -33.85
C GLY A 208 11.08 17.35 -33.61
N VAL A 209 12.00 17.31 -32.65
CA VAL A 209 12.77 16.11 -32.27
C VAL A 209 12.28 15.62 -30.92
N VAL A 210 12.04 14.30 -30.80
CA VAL A 210 11.70 13.65 -29.54
C VAL A 210 12.97 13.40 -28.74
N VAL A 211 13.01 13.90 -27.49
CA VAL A 211 14.17 13.80 -26.59
C VAL A 211 13.74 13.50 -25.16
N GLU A 212 14.61 12.89 -24.37
CA GLU A 212 14.40 12.67 -22.93
C GLU A 212 14.93 13.84 -22.10
N ARG A 213 14.09 14.36 -21.19
CA ARG A 213 14.52 15.22 -20.08
C ARG A 213 14.75 14.34 -18.86
N VAL A 214 16.01 13.98 -18.62
CA VAL A 214 16.38 13.05 -17.56
C VAL A 214 16.25 13.70 -16.18
N TYR A 215 15.65 12.96 -15.24
CA TYR A 215 15.52 13.32 -13.82
C TYR A 215 16.85 13.09 -13.12
N LYS A 216 17.56 14.17 -12.82
CA LYS A 216 18.88 14.14 -12.17
C LYS A 216 19.29 15.52 -11.66
N VAL A 217 20.33 15.57 -10.83
CA VAL A 217 20.99 16.83 -10.46
C VAL A 217 21.46 17.58 -11.71
N GLY A 218 21.10 18.85 -11.82
CA GLY A 218 21.39 19.69 -13.00
C GLY A 218 20.54 19.36 -14.23
N GLY A 219 19.58 18.44 -14.13
CA GLY A 219 18.57 18.12 -15.12
C GLY A 219 17.17 18.46 -14.63
N MET A 220 16.15 17.79 -15.18
CA MET A 220 14.79 17.93 -14.69
C MET A 220 14.70 17.48 -13.23
N TYR A 221 13.95 18.20 -12.41
CA TYR A 221 13.84 18.02 -10.94
C TYR A 221 15.15 18.27 -10.17
N GLY A 222 16.18 18.85 -10.82
CA GLY A 222 17.51 19.03 -10.24
C GLY A 222 17.52 19.72 -8.89
N ALA A 223 16.72 20.78 -8.69
CA ALA A 223 16.67 21.53 -7.42
C ALA A 223 16.21 20.67 -6.23
N ALA A 224 15.26 19.75 -6.43
CA ALA A 224 14.82 18.79 -5.42
C ALA A 224 15.87 17.69 -5.21
N LEU A 225 16.40 17.11 -6.31
CA LEU A 225 17.38 16.03 -6.27
C LEU A 225 18.73 16.45 -5.67
N GLU A 226 19.13 17.71 -5.78
CA GLU A 226 20.30 18.26 -5.06
C GLU A 226 20.14 18.17 -3.54
N LYS A 227 18.94 18.42 -3.02
CA LYS A 227 18.63 18.28 -1.59
C LYS A 227 18.56 16.82 -1.17
N VAL A 228 17.96 15.96 -1.99
CA VAL A 228 17.96 14.50 -1.79
C VAL A 228 19.39 13.99 -1.68
N VAL A 229 20.25 14.32 -2.63
CA VAL A 229 21.67 13.92 -2.64
C VAL A 229 22.41 14.44 -1.41
N TYR A 230 22.21 15.71 -1.03
CA TYR A 230 22.83 16.27 0.17
C TYR A 230 22.53 15.43 1.41
N HIS A 231 21.28 15.04 1.62
CA HIS A 231 20.90 14.22 2.77
C HIS A 231 21.35 12.76 2.64
N LEU A 232 21.39 12.18 1.44
CA LEU A 232 21.98 10.86 1.21
C LEU A 232 23.50 10.84 1.49
N GLU A 233 24.24 11.90 1.14
CA GLU A 233 25.67 12.04 1.48
C GLU A 233 25.91 12.17 2.99
N LYS A 234 24.96 12.78 3.72
CA LYS A 234 24.98 12.77 5.20
C LYS A 234 24.66 11.39 5.74
N ALA A 235 23.61 10.73 5.24
CA ALA A 235 23.21 9.38 5.63
C ALA A 235 24.33 8.36 5.44
N LEU A 236 25.13 8.49 4.37
CA LEU A 236 26.26 7.62 4.06
C LEU A 236 27.27 7.50 5.22
N GLN A 237 27.45 8.57 6.00
CA GLN A 237 28.39 8.58 7.14
C GLN A 237 27.88 7.72 8.31
N PHE A 238 26.59 7.38 8.32
CA PHE A 238 25.93 6.61 9.38
C PHE A 238 25.47 5.23 8.91
N ALA A 239 25.91 4.78 7.72
CA ALA A 239 25.63 3.44 7.23
C ALA A 239 26.06 2.39 8.26
N GLU A 240 25.22 1.38 8.48
CA GLU A 240 25.41 0.36 9.51
C GLU A 240 26.52 -0.65 9.14
N ASN A 241 26.73 -0.85 7.83
CA ASN A 241 27.72 -1.78 7.29
C ASN A 241 28.08 -1.41 5.85
N ASP A 242 29.05 -2.13 5.25
CA ASP A 242 29.54 -1.88 3.90
C ASP A 242 28.51 -2.17 2.82
N ALA A 243 27.59 -3.12 3.02
CA ALA A 243 26.53 -3.41 2.07
C ALA A 243 25.56 -2.23 1.97
N GLN A 244 25.10 -1.69 3.09
CA GLN A 244 24.24 -0.51 3.12
C GLN A 244 24.96 0.73 2.59
N ARG A 245 26.25 0.88 2.88
CA ARG A 245 27.08 1.94 2.31
C ARG A 245 27.02 1.93 0.79
N LEU A 246 27.21 0.76 0.17
CA LEU A 246 27.13 0.59 -1.29
C LEU A 246 25.75 0.96 -1.83
N VAL A 247 24.67 0.57 -1.14
CA VAL A 247 23.29 0.95 -1.52
C VAL A 247 23.15 2.46 -1.59
N ILE A 248 23.60 3.18 -0.55
CA ILE A 248 23.49 4.65 -0.50
C ILE A 248 24.38 5.31 -1.57
N GLU A 249 25.61 4.81 -1.76
CA GLU A 249 26.54 5.32 -2.79
C GLU A 249 25.94 5.22 -4.21
N LYS A 250 25.32 4.08 -4.54
CA LYS A 250 24.71 3.85 -5.85
C LYS A 250 23.46 4.71 -6.06
N MET A 251 22.67 4.97 -5.04
CA MET A 251 21.54 5.90 -5.12
C MET A 251 22.03 7.35 -5.30
N ILE A 252 23.11 7.77 -4.62
CA ILE A 252 23.72 9.08 -4.83
C ILE A 252 24.22 9.20 -6.27
N GLU A 253 24.91 8.19 -6.80
CA GLU A 253 25.39 8.15 -8.17
C GLU A 253 24.24 8.30 -9.18
N PHE A 254 23.18 7.50 -9.01
CA PHE A 254 21.98 7.56 -9.85
C PHE A 254 21.34 8.96 -9.85
N ASN A 255 21.08 9.54 -8.67
CA ASN A 255 20.48 10.88 -8.60
C ASN A 255 21.37 11.98 -9.20
N LYS A 256 22.70 11.86 -9.11
CA LYS A 256 23.65 12.81 -9.71
C LYS A 256 23.74 12.69 -11.23
N THR A 257 23.73 11.48 -11.73
CA THR A 257 24.05 11.22 -13.15
C THR A 257 22.82 10.93 -14.01
N GLY A 258 21.76 10.39 -13.42
CA GLY A 258 20.61 9.82 -14.11
C GLY A 258 20.92 8.47 -14.81
N ASP A 259 22.07 7.85 -14.51
CA ASP A 259 22.52 6.62 -15.15
C ASP A 259 21.73 5.41 -14.65
N LEU A 260 20.97 4.81 -15.56
CA LEU A 260 20.16 3.60 -15.28
C LEU A 260 21.00 2.37 -14.91
N LYS A 261 22.28 2.34 -15.29
CA LYS A 261 23.18 1.30 -14.83
C LYS A 261 23.45 1.43 -13.34
N ALA A 262 23.70 2.65 -12.84
CA ALA A 262 23.84 2.92 -11.42
C ALA A 262 22.55 2.54 -10.64
N PHE A 263 21.37 2.74 -11.25
CA PHE A 263 20.10 2.29 -10.66
C PHE A 263 20.00 0.76 -10.58
N ASN A 264 20.38 0.04 -11.63
CA ASN A 264 20.42 -1.43 -11.58
C ASN A 264 21.41 -1.92 -10.50
N GLU A 265 22.58 -1.28 -10.38
CA GLU A 265 23.58 -1.60 -9.35
C GLU A 265 23.05 -1.31 -7.94
N TYR A 266 22.30 -0.20 -7.75
CA TYR A 266 21.55 0.09 -6.52
C TYR A 266 20.56 -1.04 -6.20
N CYS A 267 19.73 -1.44 -7.14
CA CYS A 267 18.75 -2.51 -6.95
C CYS A 267 19.41 -3.84 -6.52
N ILE A 268 20.51 -4.22 -7.17
CA ILE A 268 21.27 -5.43 -6.84
C ILE A 268 21.89 -5.34 -5.44
N ALA A 269 22.51 -4.19 -5.10
CA ALA A 269 23.09 -3.97 -3.77
C ALA A 269 22.00 -4.00 -2.69
N TRP A 270 20.85 -3.35 -2.95
CA TRP A 270 19.72 -3.30 -2.03
C TRP A 270 19.12 -4.69 -1.75
N VAL A 271 18.95 -5.53 -2.77
CA VAL A 271 18.48 -6.92 -2.59
C VAL A 271 19.44 -7.73 -1.73
N LYS A 272 20.76 -7.50 -1.86
CA LYS A 272 21.82 -8.23 -1.13
C LYS A 272 22.00 -7.74 0.30
N ASP A 273 21.61 -6.52 0.63
CA ASP A 273 21.69 -6.00 1.99
C ASP A 273 20.57 -6.59 2.85
N LEU A 274 20.88 -7.71 3.51
CA LEU A 274 19.95 -8.43 4.38
C LEU A 274 20.16 -8.14 5.88
N ASP A 275 21.30 -7.58 6.27
CA ASP A 275 21.71 -7.45 7.66
C ASP A 275 21.38 -6.09 8.27
N SER A 276 21.34 -5.02 7.47
CA SER A 276 20.99 -3.67 7.93
C SER A 276 19.61 -3.66 8.60
N ARG A 277 19.54 -2.98 9.73
CA ARG A 277 18.28 -2.79 10.46
C ARG A 277 17.42 -1.69 9.86
N VAL A 278 18.03 -0.56 9.52
CA VAL A 278 17.41 0.54 8.77
C VAL A 278 17.50 0.23 7.29
N ASP A 279 16.42 0.43 6.57
CA ASP A 279 16.37 0.23 5.11
C ASP A 279 15.57 1.36 4.45
N TYR A 280 15.75 1.55 3.15
CA TYR A 280 15.01 2.58 2.43
C TYR A 280 14.86 2.26 0.95
N VAL A 281 13.78 2.77 0.38
CA VAL A 281 13.55 2.91 -1.05
C VAL A 281 13.47 4.40 -1.33
N ASN A 282 14.06 4.86 -2.42
CA ASN A 282 14.00 6.25 -2.84
C ASN A 282 14.24 6.29 -4.36
N GLY A 283 13.38 6.95 -5.12
CA GLY A 283 13.58 7.13 -6.55
C GLY A 283 12.32 6.93 -7.39
N PHE A 284 12.54 6.61 -8.66
CA PHE A 284 11.51 6.42 -9.68
C PHE A 284 11.30 4.92 -9.88
N THR A 285 10.20 4.37 -9.39
CA THR A 285 10.09 2.91 -9.22
C THR A 285 8.86 2.32 -9.90
N GLU A 286 7.66 2.78 -9.54
CA GLU A 286 6.41 2.22 -10.03
C GLU A 286 5.94 2.95 -11.29
N THR A 287 5.45 2.20 -12.28
CA THR A 287 5.10 2.76 -13.59
C THR A 287 3.59 2.77 -13.88
N TYR A 288 2.77 2.52 -12.86
CA TYR A 288 1.29 2.42 -13.02
C TYR A 288 0.64 3.74 -13.46
N ALA A 289 1.24 4.88 -13.14
CA ALA A 289 0.71 6.19 -13.52
C ALA A 289 1.05 6.59 -14.96
N ASP A 290 1.95 5.89 -15.64
CA ASP A 290 2.31 6.13 -17.03
C ASP A 290 1.40 5.31 -17.97
N PRO A 291 0.71 5.93 -18.97
CA PRO A 291 -0.10 5.22 -19.96
C PRO A 291 0.64 4.13 -20.72
N LEU A 292 1.95 4.26 -20.90
CA LEU A 292 2.80 3.26 -21.57
C LEU A 292 3.51 2.31 -20.59
N GLY A 293 3.39 2.56 -19.28
CA GLY A 293 4.03 1.73 -18.26
C GLY A 293 5.57 1.80 -18.25
N ILE A 294 6.16 2.90 -18.66
CA ILE A 294 7.61 3.08 -18.87
C ILE A 294 8.23 3.95 -17.78
N THR A 295 7.69 5.16 -17.57
CA THR A 295 8.26 6.14 -16.66
C THR A 295 7.89 5.85 -15.21
N GLY A 296 8.88 5.87 -14.33
CA GLY A 296 8.71 5.63 -12.90
C GLY A 296 8.16 6.84 -12.16
N THR A 297 7.21 6.59 -11.27
CA THR A 297 6.69 7.57 -10.31
C THR A 297 7.67 7.73 -9.15
N TRP A 298 7.85 8.96 -8.68
CA TRP A 298 8.67 9.23 -7.50
C TRP A 298 8.05 8.66 -6.23
N GLU A 299 8.82 7.87 -5.50
CA GLU A 299 8.42 7.35 -4.20
C GLU A 299 9.60 7.27 -3.22
N SER A 300 9.29 7.26 -1.93
CA SER A 300 10.27 6.93 -0.91
C SER A 300 9.61 6.29 0.31
N LEU A 301 10.26 5.26 0.82
CA LEU A 301 9.93 4.57 2.06
C LEU A 301 11.20 4.45 2.90
N VAL A 302 11.23 5.03 4.09
CA VAL A 302 12.27 4.78 5.09
C VAL A 302 11.68 3.90 6.18
N ASN A 303 12.37 2.84 6.52
CA ASN A 303 11.85 1.85 7.45
C ASN A 303 12.97 1.23 8.31
N PHE A 304 12.57 0.49 9.32
CA PHE A 304 13.47 -0.37 10.07
C PHE A 304 12.77 -1.68 10.44
N LYS A 305 13.55 -2.76 10.53
CA LYS A 305 13.04 -4.09 10.88
C LYS A 305 12.33 -4.06 12.23
N ASP A 306 11.11 -4.59 12.29
CA ASP A 306 10.47 -4.95 13.55
C ASP A 306 11.12 -6.21 14.10
N MET A 307 11.90 -6.05 15.17
CA MET A 307 12.65 -7.17 15.76
C MET A 307 11.75 -8.20 16.42
N ARG A 308 10.55 -7.83 16.89
CA ARG A 308 9.60 -8.79 17.45
C ARG A 308 8.95 -9.61 16.35
N ALA A 309 8.48 -8.95 15.29
CA ALA A 309 7.95 -9.64 14.12
C ALA A 309 9.03 -10.49 13.44
N THR A 310 10.27 -9.98 13.30
CA THR A 310 11.40 -10.75 12.78
C THR A 310 11.66 -12.01 13.62
N HIS A 311 11.64 -11.89 14.96
CA HIS A 311 11.81 -13.06 15.84
C HIS A 311 10.62 -14.03 15.71
N ARG A 312 9.39 -13.54 15.57
CA ARG A 312 8.18 -14.34 15.34
C ARG A 312 8.31 -15.15 14.04
N CYS A 313 8.64 -14.50 12.91
CA CYS A 313 8.88 -15.16 11.63
C CYS A 313 10.02 -16.18 11.70
N GLN A 314 11.12 -15.86 12.40
CA GLN A 314 12.22 -16.79 12.60
C GLN A 314 11.79 -18.02 13.39
N THR A 315 11.03 -17.82 14.49
CA THR A 315 10.48 -18.93 15.29
C THR A 315 9.58 -19.85 14.47
N ILE A 316 8.74 -19.30 13.59
CA ILE A 316 7.89 -20.06 12.66
C ILE A 316 8.77 -20.83 11.67
N SER A 317 9.75 -20.18 11.05
CA SER A 317 10.64 -20.78 10.06
C SER A 317 11.50 -21.91 10.64
N ASP A 318 12.00 -21.75 11.86
CA ASP A 318 12.77 -22.79 12.58
C ASP A 318 11.91 -24.02 12.90
N ASN A 319 10.59 -23.86 12.95
CA ASN A 319 9.62 -24.93 13.16
C ASN A 319 8.88 -25.35 11.88
N ALA A 320 9.30 -24.89 10.70
CA ALA A 320 8.58 -25.14 9.44
C ALA A 320 8.36 -26.64 9.16
N GLN A 321 9.34 -27.50 9.47
CA GLN A 321 9.19 -28.95 9.33
C GLN A 321 8.12 -29.51 10.28
N TRP A 322 8.06 -29.00 11.52
CA TRP A 322 7.00 -29.42 12.46
C TRP A 322 5.60 -29.11 11.93
N PHE A 323 5.41 -27.91 11.35
CA PHE A 323 4.13 -27.52 10.74
C PHE A 323 3.78 -28.40 9.54
N GLU A 324 4.75 -28.72 8.68
CA GLU A 324 4.54 -29.64 7.56
C GLU A 324 4.11 -31.04 8.04
N ASP A 325 4.87 -31.60 9.00
CA ASP A 325 4.66 -32.98 9.46
C ASP A 325 3.32 -33.14 10.21
N ASN A 326 2.84 -32.12 10.89
CA ASN A 326 1.61 -32.13 11.69
C ASN A 326 0.40 -31.55 10.94
N SER A 327 0.56 -31.11 9.69
CA SER A 327 -0.56 -30.63 8.89
C SER A 327 -1.60 -31.74 8.65
N PRO A 328 -2.90 -31.42 8.48
CA PRO A 328 -3.94 -32.40 8.27
C PRO A 328 -3.91 -33.05 6.86
N THR A 329 -2.94 -32.65 6.02
CA THR A 329 -2.79 -33.13 4.65
C THR A 329 -2.25 -34.56 4.60
N ASP A 330 -2.51 -35.27 3.50
CA ASP A 330 -2.02 -36.64 3.32
C ASP A 330 -0.49 -36.69 3.23
N VAL A 331 0.13 -37.68 3.88
CA VAL A 331 1.59 -37.83 3.98
C VAL A 331 2.27 -37.81 2.59
N LYS A 332 1.64 -38.38 1.56
CA LYS A 332 2.20 -38.42 0.20
C LYS A 332 2.40 -37.04 -0.43
N TYR A 333 1.71 -36.00 0.06
CA TYR A 333 1.82 -34.62 -0.42
C TYR A 333 2.74 -33.76 0.43
N LYS A 334 3.20 -34.25 1.55
CA LYS A 334 4.12 -33.52 2.44
C LYS A 334 5.54 -33.50 1.88
N LYS A 335 6.24 -32.40 2.11
CA LYS A 335 7.67 -32.28 1.83
C LYS A 335 8.48 -33.07 2.86
N GLU A 336 9.52 -33.75 2.40
CA GLU A 336 10.48 -34.44 3.29
C GLU A 336 11.37 -33.46 4.04
N GLU A 337 11.68 -32.32 3.40
CA GLU A 337 12.47 -31.22 3.98
C GLU A 337 11.82 -29.88 3.60
N VAL A 338 11.42 -29.11 4.59
CA VAL A 338 10.89 -27.74 4.43
C VAL A 338 11.95 -26.74 4.83
N LYS A 339 12.26 -25.82 3.91
CA LYS A 339 13.07 -24.64 4.23
C LYS A 339 12.13 -23.50 4.51
N GLY A 340 12.12 -23.02 5.76
CA GLY A 340 11.33 -21.86 6.12
C GLY A 340 11.75 -20.63 5.32
N VAL A 341 10.79 -19.82 4.94
CA VAL A 341 11.01 -18.53 4.29
C VAL A 341 10.92 -17.44 5.35
N SER A 342 11.90 -16.55 5.43
CA SER A 342 11.80 -15.41 6.34
C SER A 342 11.05 -14.27 5.64
N ALA A 343 9.84 -13.98 6.09
CA ALA A 343 9.16 -12.74 5.75
C ALA A 343 9.82 -11.57 6.50
N LYS A 344 9.94 -10.40 5.83
CA LYS A 344 10.48 -9.19 6.45
C LYS A 344 9.32 -8.27 6.82
N VAL A 345 9.06 -8.17 8.10
CA VAL A 345 8.11 -7.22 8.67
C VAL A 345 8.86 -5.97 9.08
N ILE A 346 8.37 -4.83 8.64
CA ILE A 346 9.02 -3.54 8.88
C ILE A 346 8.08 -2.55 9.55
N THR A 347 8.69 -1.61 10.27
CA THR A 347 8.07 -0.39 10.74
C THR A 347 8.46 0.75 9.80
N ALA A 348 7.50 1.33 9.11
CA ALA A 348 7.72 2.53 8.32
C ALA A 348 8.03 3.71 9.26
N ALA A 349 9.17 4.35 9.04
CA ALA A 349 9.56 5.57 9.73
C ALA A 349 8.95 6.80 9.03
N ILE A 350 9.02 6.84 7.69
CA ILE A 350 8.39 7.86 6.85
C ILE A 350 8.07 7.29 5.49
N LEU A 351 7.03 7.84 4.87
CA LEU A 351 6.64 7.57 3.50
C LEU A 351 6.49 8.91 2.75
N ALA A 352 6.90 8.95 1.49
CA ALA A 352 6.82 10.14 0.64
C ALA A 352 6.55 9.75 -0.82
N GLY A 353 6.20 10.75 -1.63
CA GLY A 353 5.82 10.52 -3.03
C GLY A 353 4.59 9.64 -3.13
N ASP A 354 4.59 8.67 -4.02
CA ASP A 354 3.45 7.79 -4.30
C ASP A 354 3.04 6.89 -3.12
N CYS A 355 3.93 6.75 -2.13
CA CYS A 355 3.62 6.04 -0.89
C CYS A 355 2.91 6.91 0.17
N TYR A 356 2.58 8.19 -0.09
CA TYR A 356 2.01 9.10 0.90
C TYR A 356 0.97 10.05 0.29
N PRO A 357 -0.16 10.31 1.00
CA PRO A 357 -0.59 9.82 2.31
C PRO A 357 -1.33 8.47 2.28
N ALA A 358 -1.65 7.92 1.12
CA ALA A 358 -2.10 6.54 0.98
C ALA A 358 -0.89 5.64 0.64
N THR A 359 -0.79 4.47 1.26
CA THR A 359 0.34 3.58 1.07
C THR A 359 -0.08 2.14 0.81
N PRO A 360 0.69 1.36 0.03
CA PRO A 360 0.55 -0.08 0.01
C PRO A 360 0.88 -0.68 1.38
N ILE A 361 0.28 -1.81 1.71
CA ILE A 361 0.56 -2.56 2.94
C ILE A 361 1.83 -3.43 2.82
N GLY A 362 2.35 -3.57 1.61
CA GLY A 362 3.58 -4.30 1.31
C GLY A 362 4.16 -3.89 -0.02
N ILE A 363 5.46 -4.09 -0.17
CA ILE A 363 6.20 -3.86 -1.41
C ILE A 363 7.04 -5.08 -1.77
N ASN A 364 7.27 -5.30 -3.07
CA ASN A 364 8.16 -6.35 -3.58
C ASN A 364 9.00 -5.79 -4.74
N LEU A 365 10.22 -5.42 -4.45
CA LEU A 365 11.15 -4.76 -5.38
C LEU A 365 12.46 -5.56 -5.55
N PRO A 366 13.22 -5.28 -6.61
CA PRO A 366 13.00 -4.35 -7.72
C PRO A 366 12.01 -4.90 -8.76
N ASN A 367 11.51 -4.03 -9.65
CA ASN A 367 10.60 -4.42 -10.72
C ASN A 367 11.30 -5.04 -11.95
N ALA A 368 12.63 -4.92 -12.07
CA ALA A 368 13.41 -5.50 -13.15
C ALA A 368 13.44 -7.04 -13.10
N ASN A 369 12.77 -7.70 -14.04
CA ASN A 369 12.63 -9.15 -14.09
C ASN A 369 13.96 -9.92 -14.11
N TRP A 370 14.98 -9.39 -14.81
CA TRP A 370 16.29 -10.03 -14.87
C TRP A 370 17.01 -9.97 -13.52
N ILE A 371 16.90 -8.85 -12.76
CA ILE A 371 17.45 -8.74 -11.41
C ILE A 371 16.75 -9.72 -10.47
N ARG A 372 15.41 -9.80 -10.53
CA ARG A 372 14.63 -10.78 -9.75
C ARG A 372 15.08 -12.21 -10.01
N LYS A 373 15.34 -12.54 -11.26
CA LYS A 373 15.78 -13.88 -11.69
C LYS A 373 17.18 -14.22 -11.19
N GLU A 374 18.12 -13.27 -11.29
CA GLU A 374 19.55 -13.50 -11.01
C GLU A 374 19.90 -13.29 -9.52
N TYR A 375 19.28 -12.31 -8.87
CA TYR A 375 19.62 -11.85 -7.51
C TYR A 375 18.47 -11.97 -6.51
N GLY A 376 17.24 -12.21 -6.97
CA GLY A 376 16.06 -12.26 -6.13
C GLY A 376 15.36 -10.91 -5.96
N SER A 377 14.46 -10.84 -5.00
CA SER A 377 13.71 -9.63 -4.63
C SER A 377 13.60 -9.52 -3.11
N LYS A 378 13.33 -8.30 -2.60
CA LYS A 378 12.90 -8.07 -1.23
C LYS A 378 11.40 -7.85 -1.19
N SER A 379 10.68 -8.71 -0.46
CA SER A 379 9.30 -8.49 -0.04
C SER A 379 9.30 -8.00 1.40
N VAL A 380 8.56 -6.94 1.67
CA VAL A 380 8.38 -6.41 3.02
C VAL A 380 6.91 -6.09 3.28
N THR A 381 6.44 -6.36 4.49
CA THR A 381 5.11 -5.99 4.97
C THR A 381 5.21 -4.81 5.92
N ILE A 382 4.38 -3.79 5.73
CA ILE A 382 4.38 -2.56 6.53
C ILE A 382 3.38 -2.73 7.67
N ASP A 383 3.85 -3.20 8.82
CA ASP A 383 3.02 -3.60 9.94
C ASP A 383 2.37 -2.42 10.67
N ASN A 384 3.15 -1.40 11.02
CA ASN A 384 2.66 -0.27 11.80
C ASN A 384 1.53 0.51 11.12
N ILE A 385 1.50 0.61 9.80
CA ILE A 385 0.41 1.28 9.07
C ILE A 385 -0.87 0.41 9.12
N THR A 386 -0.74 -0.89 8.92
CA THR A 386 -1.86 -1.83 9.01
C THR A 386 -2.46 -1.82 10.43
N HIS A 387 -1.60 -1.90 11.45
CA HIS A 387 -2.03 -1.80 12.85
C HIS A 387 -2.75 -0.47 13.13
N ALA A 388 -2.20 0.64 12.62
CA ALA A 388 -2.79 1.96 12.74
C ALA A 388 -4.19 2.05 12.15
N TYR A 389 -4.39 1.51 10.96
CA TYR A 389 -5.70 1.49 10.32
C TYR A 389 -6.71 0.64 11.10
N ASN A 390 -6.28 -0.46 11.69
CA ASN A 390 -7.13 -1.30 12.52
C ASN A 390 -7.54 -0.60 13.83
N GLU A 391 -6.58 0.03 14.52
CA GLU A 391 -6.88 0.82 15.74
C GLU A 391 -7.81 2.01 15.44
N ALA A 392 -7.59 2.71 14.33
CA ALA A 392 -8.44 3.82 13.92
C ALA A 392 -9.88 3.38 13.53
N ALA A 393 -10.05 2.14 13.11
CA ALA A 393 -11.37 1.60 12.78
C ALA A 393 -12.22 1.25 14.02
N LYS A 394 -11.62 1.08 15.19
CA LYS A 394 -12.36 0.77 16.42
C LYS A 394 -13.35 1.88 16.79
N GLY A 395 -14.58 1.50 17.11
CA GLY A 395 -15.64 2.42 17.52
C GLY A 395 -16.14 3.36 16.41
N ASN A 396 -15.96 2.99 15.14
CA ASN A 396 -16.51 3.72 14.00
C ASN A 396 -17.95 3.28 13.63
N GLY A 397 -18.56 2.40 14.43
CA GLY A 397 -19.89 1.86 14.21
C GLY A 397 -19.94 0.60 13.33
N PHE A 398 -18.81 0.21 12.70
CA PHE A 398 -18.79 -0.96 11.81
C PHE A 398 -19.04 -2.28 12.57
N ASN A 399 -18.36 -2.47 13.70
CA ASN A 399 -18.51 -3.67 14.51
C ASN A 399 -19.93 -3.78 15.07
N GLU A 400 -20.48 -2.67 15.58
CA GLU A 400 -21.84 -2.58 16.12
C GLU A 400 -22.90 -2.84 15.04
N GLU A 401 -22.64 -2.51 13.79
CA GLU A 401 -23.56 -2.75 12.67
C GLU A 401 -23.51 -4.20 12.18
N PHE A 402 -22.32 -4.80 12.09
CA PHE A 402 -22.15 -6.10 11.41
C PHE A 402 -21.98 -7.29 12.35
N MET A 403 -21.81 -7.09 13.67
CA MET A 403 -21.71 -8.17 14.66
C MET A 403 -22.96 -8.27 15.51
N ILE A 404 -23.29 -9.48 15.90
CA ILE A 404 -24.60 -9.81 16.49
C ILE A 404 -24.79 -9.24 17.90
N ASP A 405 -23.72 -9.07 18.69
CA ASP A 405 -23.76 -8.61 20.08
C ASP A 405 -22.39 -8.09 20.57
N ALA A 406 -22.41 -7.49 21.77
CA ALA A 406 -21.24 -6.89 22.40
C ALA A 406 -20.16 -7.93 22.81
N GLU A 407 -20.55 -9.18 23.09
CA GLU A 407 -19.59 -10.25 23.42
C GLU A 407 -18.77 -10.63 22.19
N THR A 408 -19.43 -10.78 21.05
CA THR A 408 -18.78 -11.02 19.76
C THR A 408 -17.84 -9.86 19.38
N ILE A 409 -18.26 -8.60 19.58
CA ILE A 409 -17.43 -7.43 19.33
C ILE A 409 -16.16 -7.47 20.20
N ALA A 410 -16.32 -7.72 21.51
CA ALA A 410 -15.18 -7.79 22.43
C ALA A 410 -14.19 -8.91 22.06
N MET A 411 -14.71 -10.08 21.68
CA MET A 411 -13.91 -11.20 21.21
C MET A 411 -13.13 -10.85 19.93
N TYR A 412 -13.79 -10.23 18.96
CA TYR A 412 -13.19 -9.77 17.70
C TYR A 412 -12.09 -8.74 17.95
N GLU A 413 -12.32 -7.73 18.78
CA GLU A 413 -11.36 -6.67 19.06
C GLU A 413 -10.12 -7.17 19.83
N ASN A 414 -10.26 -8.27 20.59
CA ASN A 414 -9.15 -8.91 21.29
C ASN A 414 -8.32 -9.86 20.42
N ALA A 415 -8.73 -10.10 19.16
CA ALA A 415 -8.00 -10.99 18.23
C ALA A 415 -6.71 -10.36 17.64
N GLY A 416 -6.36 -9.12 17.97
CA GLY A 416 -5.38 -8.29 17.29
C GLY A 416 -4.03 -8.93 16.93
N ALA A 417 -3.42 -9.72 17.82
CA ALA A 417 -2.14 -10.40 17.54
C ALA A 417 -2.27 -11.57 16.54
N CYS A 418 -3.48 -12.13 16.37
CA CYS A 418 -3.71 -13.30 15.51
C CYS A 418 -3.62 -12.93 14.02
N GLY A 419 -3.97 -11.71 13.64
CA GLY A 419 -3.90 -11.26 12.25
C GLY A 419 -2.46 -11.26 11.71
N ASP A 420 -1.55 -10.67 12.46
CA ASP A 420 -0.12 -10.63 12.10
C ASP A 420 0.48 -12.04 12.08
N LEU A 421 0.16 -12.84 13.10
CA LEU A 421 0.64 -14.21 13.18
C LEU A 421 0.12 -15.08 12.03
N HIS A 422 -1.14 -14.89 11.62
CA HIS A 422 -1.69 -15.56 10.45
C HIS A 422 -0.94 -15.20 9.17
N THR A 423 -0.67 -13.91 8.97
CA THR A 423 0.14 -13.44 7.83
C THR A 423 1.53 -14.08 7.84
N ASP A 424 2.18 -14.12 9.00
CA ASP A 424 3.49 -14.76 9.12
C ASP A 424 3.44 -16.27 8.84
N LEU A 425 2.41 -16.99 9.30
CA LEU A 425 2.21 -18.41 8.99
C LEU A 425 1.91 -18.63 7.50
N HIS A 426 1.07 -17.76 6.89
CA HIS A 426 0.77 -17.79 5.47
C HIS A 426 2.05 -17.68 4.62
N GLU A 427 2.89 -16.68 4.91
CA GLU A 427 4.12 -16.40 4.14
C GLU A 427 5.25 -17.40 4.46
N CYS A 428 5.53 -17.66 5.75
CA CYS A 428 6.71 -18.44 6.15
C CYS A 428 6.55 -19.94 5.91
N VAL A 429 5.36 -20.48 6.07
CA VAL A 429 5.09 -21.91 5.95
C VAL A 429 3.96 -22.24 4.99
N GLY A 430 2.96 -21.38 4.83
CA GLY A 430 1.83 -21.59 3.92
C GLY A 430 2.30 -21.87 2.51
N HIS A 431 2.91 -20.89 1.85
CA HIS A 431 3.47 -21.06 0.50
C HIS A 431 4.62 -22.07 0.43
N GLY A 432 5.32 -22.27 1.55
CA GLY A 432 6.43 -23.21 1.66
C GLY A 432 6.02 -24.69 1.75
N SER A 433 4.78 -24.99 2.16
CA SER A 433 4.31 -26.36 2.45
C SER A 433 3.90 -27.16 1.21
N GLY A 434 3.77 -28.47 1.40
CA GLY A 434 3.28 -29.39 0.37
C GLY A 434 4.20 -29.53 -0.84
N LYS A 435 4.00 -30.57 -1.63
CA LYS A 435 4.76 -30.85 -2.85
C LYS A 435 3.85 -31.26 -4.01
N LEU A 436 4.28 -30.94 -5.22
CA LEU A 436 3.65 -31.48 -6.43
C LEU A 436 4.04 -32.96 -6.61
N MET A 437 3.13 -33.76 -7.12
CA MET A 437 3.41 -35.15 -7.50
C MET A 437 4.31 -35.20 -8.74
N PRO A 438 5.12 -36.27 -8.90
CA PRO A 438 5.99 -36.40 -10.05
C PRO A 438 5.24 -36.25 -11.38
N GLY A 439 5.74 -35.36 -12.23
CA GLY A 439 5.16 -35.09 -13.56
C GLY A 439 4.07 -34.01 -13.58
N VAL A 440 3.67 -33.45 -12.43
CA VAL A 440 2.71 -32.33 -12.36
C VAL A 440 3.42 -31.01 -12.61
N SER A 441 2.91 -30.24 -13.59
CA SER A 441 3.41 -28.87 -13.87
C SER A 441 2.93 -27.88 -12.82
N LYS A 442 3.74 -26.86 -12.53
CA LYS A 442 3.31 -25.72 -11.69
C LYS A 442 2.11 -24.96 -12.27
N ASP A 443 1.94 -24.99 -13.57
CA ASP A 443 0.84 -24.31 -14.28
C ASP A 443 -0.38 -25.23 -14.51
N ALA A 444 -0.44 -26.40 -13.87
CA ALA A 444 -1.50 -27.39 -14.09
C ALA A 444 -2.91 -26.83 -13.82
N LEU A 445 -3.05 -25.94 -12.82
CA LEU A 445 -4.31 -25.35 -12.41
C LEU A 445 -4.70 -24.08 -13.19
N LYS A 446 -3.85 -23.62 -14.15
CA LYS A 446 -4.10 -22.49 -15.06
C LYS A 446 -4.61 -21.22 -14.32
N GLU A 447 -5.74 -20.65 -14.80
CA GLU A 447 -6.38 -19.44 -14.25
C GLU A 447 -6.87 -19.58 -12.80
N HIS A 448 -7.00 -20.80 -12.29
CA HIS A 448 -7.41 -21.06 -10.90
C HIS A 448 -6.24 -21.19 -9.93
N ALA A 449 -4.99 -21.24 -10.46
CA ALA A 449 -3.80 -21.53 -9.67
C ALA A 449 -3.60 -20.53 -8.52
N SER A 450 -3.75 -19.22 -8.78
CA SER A 450 -3.59 -18.19 -7.76
C SER A 450 -4.61 -18.32 -6.64
N THR A 451 -5.91 -18.44 -6.97
CA THR A 451 -6.96 -18.60 -5.95
C THR A 451 -6.75 -19.84 -5.09
N ILE A 452 -6.39 -20.97 -5.68
CA ILE A 452 -6.15 -22.23 -4.96
C ILE A 452 -4.90 -22.14 -4.08
N GLU A 453 -3.82 -21.50 -4.56
CA GLU A 453 -2.58 -21.34 -3.78
C GLU A 453 -2.80 -20.42 -2.56
N GLU A 454 -3.47 -19.28 -2.76
CA GLU A 454 -3.83 -18.38 -1.66
C GLU A 454 -4.75 -19.06 -0.64
N THR A 455 -5.71 -19.85 -1.11
CA THR A 455 -6.59 -20.65 -0.25
C THR A 455 -5.78 -21.65 0.57
N ARG A 456 -4.80 -22.31 -0.03
CA ARG A 456 -3.94 -23.28 0.65
C ARG A 456 -3.08 -22.65 1.74
N ALA A 457 -2.47 -21.52 1.44
CA ALA A 457 -1.61 -20.79 2.37
C ALA A 457 -2.42 -20.22 3.55
N ASP A 458 -3.57 -19.59 3.27
CA ASP A 458 -4.49 -19.09 4.31
C ASP A 458 -5.02 -20.22 5.22
N LEU A 459 -5.45 -21.34 4.64
CA LEU A 459 -5.96 -22.48 5.40
C LEU A 459 -4.91 -23.09 6.32
N LEU A 460 -3.66 -23.13 5.92
CA LEU A 460 -2.57 -23.63 6.77
C LEU A 460 -2.43 -22.72 8.00
N GLY A 461 -2.37 -21.41 7.80
CA GLY A 461 -2.35 -20.43 8.89
C GLY A 461 -3.58 -20.55 9.81
N LEU A 462 -4.79 -20.62 9.23
CA LEU A 462 -6.04 -20.77 9.97
C LEU A 462 -6.08 -22.07 10.78
N TYR A 463 -5.69 -23.19 10.21
CA TYR A 463 -5.69 -24.48 10.91
C TYR A 463 -4.79 -24.45 12.15
N TYR A 464 -3.59 -23.86 12.04
CA TYR A 464 -2.64 -23.78 13.14
C TYR A 464 -2.94 -22.68 14.14
N MET A 465 -3.71 -21.65 13.79
CA MET A 465 -4.06 -20.56 14.70
C MET A 465 -4.72 -21.05 16.00
N ALA A 466 -5.40 -22.18 15.96
CA ALA A 466 -6.03 -22.82 17.14
C ALA A 466 -5.17 -23.95 17.75
N ASP A 467 -3.87 -24.05 17.40
CA ASP A 467 -2.99 -25.11 17.87
C ASP A 467 -2.19 -24.69 19.10
N GLU A 468 -2.11 -25.58 20.10
CA GLU A 468 -1.34 -25.37 21.33
C GLU A 468 0.15 -25.10 21.07
N LYS A 469 0.67 -25.57 19.93
CA LYS A 469 2.05 -25.35 19.50
C LYS A 469 2.40 -23.85 19.41
N LEU A 470 1.48 -23.01 18.98
CA LEU A 470 1.73 -21.56 18.92
C LEU A 470 1.87 -20.94 20.32
N VAL A 471 1.18 -21.48 21.32
CA VAL A 471 1.35 -21.06 22.73
C VAL A 471 2.67 -21.58 23.28
N GLU A 472 3.03 -22.84 23.01
CA GLU A 472 4.33 -23.42 23.38
C GLU A 472 5.52 -22.61 22.84
N LEU A 473 5.41 -22.12 21.59
CA LEU A 473 6.40 -21.30 20.93
C LEU A 473 6.40 -19.84 21.41
N GLY A 474 5.47 -19.46 22.31
CA GLY A 474 5.33 -18.08 22.78
C GLY A 474 4.78 -17.10 21.74
N LEU A 475 4.15 -17.62 20.67
CA LEU A 475 3.59 -16.83 19.56
C LEU A 475 2.16 -16.35 19.85
N LEU A 476 1.40 -17.08 20.67
CA LEU A 476 0.08 -16.69 21.19
C LEU A 476 0.07 -16.66 22.72
N PRO A 477 -0.71 -15.75 23.33
CA PRO A 477 -0.80 -15.65 24.78
C PRO A 477 -1.57 -16.82 25.42
N ASP A 478 -2.57 -17.36 24.71
CA ASP A 478 -3.43 -18.44 25.16
C ASP A 478 -4.13 -19.16 23.99
N THR A 479 -4.85 -20.23 24.32
CA THR A 479 -5.57 -21.07 23.35
C THR A 479 -6.96 -20.57 22.96
N ASN A 480 -7.36 -19.35 23.31
CA ASN A 480 -8.67 -18.77 22.98
C ASN A 480 -8.60 -17.59 22.03
N ALA A 481 -7.44 -16.95 21.89
CA ALA A 481 -7.25 -15.76 21.05
C ALA A 481 -7.70 -15.97 19.59
N TYR A 482 -7.55 -17.19 19.06
CA TYR A 482 -7.96 -17.55 17.71
C TYR A 482 -9.44 -17.36 17.40
N LYS A 483 -10.32 -17.40 18.40
CA LYS A 483 -11.79 -17.34 18.19
C LYS A 483 -12.21 -16.05 17.51
N GLY A 484 -11.71 -14.92 18.00
CA GLY A 484 -11.96 -13.62 17.37
C GLY A 484 -11.44 -13.54 15.94
N PHE A 485 -10.29 -14.13 15.67
CA PHE A 485 -9.71 -14.18 14.35
C PHE A 485 -10.51 -15.09 13.38
N PHE A 486 -10.96 -16.27 13.83
CA PHE A 486 -11.84 -17.12 13.03
C PHE A 486 -13.16 -16.40 12.69
N TYR A 487 -13.75 -15.71 13.66
CA TYR A 487 -14.93 -14.89 13.42
C TYR A 487 -14.66 -13.82 12.37
N GLN A 488 -13.53 -13.11 12.47
CA GLN A 488 -13.11 -12.10 11.50
C GLN A 488 -13.00 -12.66 10.07
N GLN A 489 -12.33 -13.80 9.92
CA GLN A 489 -12.13 -14.43 8.61
C GLN A 489 -13.45 -14.90 8.00
N MET A 490 -14.29 -15.54 8.78
CA MET A 490 -15.61 -16.01 8.33
C MET A 490 -16.54 -14.85 7.97
N MET A 491 -16.63 -13.80 8.82
CA MET A 491 -17.44 -12.62 8.54
C MET A 491 -16.94 -11.87 7.31
N ASN A 492 -15.63 -11.73 7.14
CA ASN A 492 -15.06 -11.07 5.98
C ASN A 492 -15.37 -11.85 4.69
N GLY A 493 -15.14 -13.16 4.69
CA GLY A 493 -15.37 -14.01 3.52
C GLY A 493 -16.83 -14.16 3.11
N LEU A 494 -17.77 -14.19 4.08
CA LEU A 494 -19.20 -14.33 3.80
C LEU A 494 -19.90 -13.01 3.53
N MET A 495 -19.47 -11.91 4.16
CA MET A 495 -20.28 -10.69 4.22
C MET A 495 -19.48 -9.41 3.94
N THR A 496 -18.54 -9.05 4.81
CA THR A 496 -18.06 -7.67 4.85
C THR A 496 -17.12 -7.27 3.72
N GLN A 497 -16.44 -8.21 3.05
CA GLN A 497 -15.67 -7.89 1.83
C GLN A 497 -16.56 -7.48 0.66
N LEU A 498 -17.86 -7.86 0.67
CA LEU A 498 -18.80 -7.54 -0.40
C LEU A 498 -19.03 -6.03 -0.57
N VAL A 499 -18.74 -5.22 0.45
CA VAL A 499 -18.77 -3.74 0.32
C VAL A 499 -17.85 -3.20 -0.79
N ARG A 500 -16.91 -4.01 -1.27
CA ARG A 500 -15.97 -3.66 -2.34
C ARG A 500 -16.42 -4.09 -3.73
N ILE A 501 -17.55 -4.80 -3.83
CA ILE A 501 -18.07 -5.33 -5.10
C ILE A 501 -19.19 -4.42 -5.58
N GLU A 502 -19.22 -4.15 -6.87
CA GLU A 502 -20.32 -3.42 -7.50
C GLU A 502 -21.61 -4.26 -7.52
N PRO A 503 -22.79 -3.62 -7.35
CA PRO A 503 -24.06 -4.32 -7.47
C PRO A 503 -24.17 -5.11 -8.78
N GLY A 504 -24.54 -6.39 -8.68
CA GLY A 504 -24.71 -7.27 -9.83
C GLY A 504 -23.41 -7.88 -10.39
N LYS A 505 -22.26 -7.60 -9.78
CA LYS A 505 -20.97 -8.19 -10.18
C LYS A 505 -20.61 -9.40 -9.31
N ASP A 506 -19.76 -10.25 -9.88
CA ASP A 506 -19.11 -11.37 -9.20
C ASP A 506 -17.72 -10.97 -8.71
N ILE A 507 -17.07 -11.80 -7.88
CA ILE A 507 -15.72 -11.55 -7.37
C ILE A 507 -14.68 -11.94 -8.42
N GLU A 508 -13.76 -11.02 -8.74
CA GLU A 508 -12.69 -11.22 -9.72
C GLU A 508 -11.31 -11.37 -9.07
N GLU A 509 -11.04 -10.66 -7.98
CA GLU A 509 -9.72 -10.57 -7.32
C GLU A 509 -9.42 -11.84 -6.50
N SER A 510 -8.20 -12.39 -6.63
CA SER A 510 -7.80 -13.70 -6.10
C SER A 510 -7.88 -13.81 -4.58
N HIS A 511 -7.47 -12.75 -3.83
CA HIS A 511 -7.54 -12.77 -2.37
C HIS A 511 -8.99 -12.61 -1.84
N MET A 512 -9.87 -11.96 -2.59
CA MET A 512 -11.29 -11.95 -2.26
C MET A 512 -11.94 -13.30 -2.57
N ARG A 513 -11.52 -13.93 -3.68
CA ARG A 513 -11.96 -15.28 -4.05
C ARG A 513 -11.54 -16.32 -3.01
N ASN A 514 -10.30 -16.29 -2.54
CA ASN A 514 -9.84 -17.26 -1.55
C ASN A 514 -10.62 -17.15 -0.23
N ARG A 515 -10.83 -15.91 0.27
CA ARG A 515 -11.58 -15.67 1.51
C ARG A 515 -13.02 -16.13 1.41
N GLN A 516 -13.66 -15.82 0.28
CA GLN A 516 -15.02 -16.32 0.03
C GLN A 516 -15.04 -17.84 -0.08
N LEU A 517 -14.11 -18.45 -0.81
CA LEU A 517 -14.02 -19.90 -0.97
C LEU A 517 -13.95 -20.60 0.40
N ILE A 518 -13.04 -20.17 1.25
CA ILE A 518 -12.87 -20.73 2.59
C ILE A 518 -14.17 -20.59 3.40
N ALA A 519 -14.72 -19.38 3.44
CA ALA A 519 -15.88 -19.10 4.27
C ALA A 519 -17.17 -19.77 3.74
N GLN A 520 -17.43 -19.75 2.44
CA GLN A 520 -18.59 -20.42 1.83
C GLN A 520 -18.49 -21.94 1.92
N TRP A 521 -17.31 -22.50 1.72
CA TRP A 521 -17.11 -23.94 1.85
C TRP A 521 -17.37 -24.39 3.29
N VAL A 522 -16.81 -23.70 4.29
CA VAL A 522 -17.03 -23.98 5.70
C VAL A 522 -18.51 -23.85 6.06
N TYR A 523 -19.15 -22.75 5.66
CA TYR A 523 -20.58 -22.53 5.90
C TYR A 523 -21.45 -23.66 5.34
N LYS A 524 -21.18 -24.09 4.10
CA LYS A 524 -21.92 -25.19 3.45
C LYS A 524 -21.72 -26.55 4.13
N HIS A 525 -20.52 -26.78 4.70
CA HIS A 525 -20.17 -28.05 5.35
C HIS A 525 -20.39 -28.05 6.89
N ALA A 526 -20.82 -26.95 7.47
CA ALA A 526 -21.18 -26.82 8.89
C ALA A 526 -22.54 -27.47 9.19
N THR A 527 -22.62 -28.78 8.94
CA THR A 527 -23.89 -29.53 9.01
C THR A 527 -24.41 -29.83 10.43
N ASN A 528 -23.58 -29.57 11.46
CA ASN A 528 -23.97 -29.73 12.87
C ASN A 528 -24.24 -28.37 13.54
N GLY A 529 -24.39 -27.28 12.77
CA GLY A 529 -24.63 -25.94 13.28
C GLY A 529 -23.40 -25.24 13.82
N GLU A 530 -22.19 -25.64 13.34
CA GLU A 530 -20.92 -24.98 13.71
C GLU A 530 -20.93 -23.51 13.37
N VAL A 531 -21.48 -23.16 12.19
CA VAL A 531 -21.60 -21.81 11.66
C VAL A 531 -22.98 -21.58 11.09
N GLU A 532 -23.59 -20.46 11.42
CA GLU A 532 -24.93 -20.08 10.94
C GLU A 532 -24.95 -18.60 10.51
N ILE A 533 -25.79 -18.27 9.54
CA ILE A 533 -26.22 -16.90 9.28
C ILE A 533 -27.61 -16.76 9.88
N VAL A 534 -27.75 -15.90 10.88
CA VAL A 534 -28.99 -15.70 11.62
C VAL A 534 -29.60 -14.34 11.29
N GLU A 535 -30.94 -14.28 11.23
CA GLU A 535 -31.66 -13.02 11.06
C GLU A 535 -32.07 -12.47 12.44
N LYS A 536 -31.73 -11.17 12.65
CA LYS A 536 -32.11 -10.41 13.83
C LYS A 536 -32.48 -9.00 13.44
N ASP A 537 -33.66 -8.55 13.82
CA ASP A 537 -34.17 -7.20 13.52
C ASP A 537 -34.14 -6.86 12.01
N GLY A 538 -34.42 -7.87 11.14
CA GLY A 538 -34.42 -7.74 9.70
C GLY A 538 -33.02 -7.58 9.07
N LYS A 539 -31.96 -7.98 9.77
CA LYS A 539 -30.58 -7.97 9.31
C LYS A 539 -29.94 -9.35 9.52
N HIS A 540 -29.06 -9.72 8.60
CA HIS A 540 -28.30 -10.96 8.71
C HIS A 540 -26.98 -10.76 9.47
N TYR A 541 -26.64 -11.73 10.31
CA TYR A 541 -25.41 -11.77 11.12
C TYR A 541 -24.78 -13.15 11.08
N LEU A 542 -23.44 -13.18 11.09
CA LEU A 542 -22.70 -14.41 11.33
C LEU A 542 -22.78 -14.81 12.79
N GLN A 543 -22.99 -16.11 13.04
CA GLN A 543 -22.85 -16.73 14.36
C GLN A 543 -21.99 -17.98 14.25
N ILE A 544 -20.96 -18.10 15.08
CA ILE A 544 -20.12 -19.31 15.21
C ILE A 544 -20.42 -19.96 16.55
N ASN A 545 -20.97 -21.16 16.51
CA ASN A 545 -21.40 -21.92 17.69
C ASN A 545 -20.34 -22.93 18.16
N ASP A 546 -19.49 -23.43 17.24
CA ASP A 546 -18.44 -24.42 17.52
C ASP A 546 -17.12 -24.07 16.81
N TYR A 547 -16.23 -23.37 17.50
CA TYR A 547 -14.90 -23.00 16.99
C TYR A 547 -13.96 -24.18 16.73
N PRO A 548 -13.91 -25.24 17.60
CA PRO A 548 -13.21 -26.48 17.28
C PRO A 548 -13.74 -27.17 16.02
N GLY A 549 -15.07 -27.15 15.82
CA GLY A 549 -15.72 -27.65 14.60
C GLY A 549 -15.27 -26.87 13.35
N VAL A 550 -15.18 -25.55 13.42
CA VAL A 550 -14.65 -24.72 12.34
C VAL A 550 -13.19 -25.08 12.04
N ARG A 551 -12.32 -25.25 13.06
CA ARG A 551 -10.95 -25.73 12.86
C ARG A 551 -10.90 -27.05 12.11
N ARG A 552 -11.75 -28.01 12.47
CA ARG A 552 -11.87 -29.30 11.79
C ARG A 552 -12.21 -29.11 10.31
N LEU A 553 -13.18 -28.24 10.00
CA LEU A 553 -13.59 -27.94 8.63
C LEU A 553 -12.46 -27.26 7.84
N TYR A 554 -11.69 -26.35 8.44
CA TYR A 554 -10.48 -25.80 7.80
C TYR A 554 -9.47 -26.90 7.45
N GLY A 555 -9.27 -27.88 8.34
CA GLY A 555 -8.38 -29.01 8.10
C GLY A 555 -8.88 -29.93 6.98
N GLU A 556 -10.18 -30.15 6.88
CA GLU A 556 -10.79 -30.94 5.80
C GLU A 556 -10.65 -30.25 4.44
N LEU A 557 -10.91 -28.95 4.40
CA LEU A 557 -10.71 -28.15 3.18
C LEU A 557 -9.24 -28.08 2.77
N LEU A 558 -8.33 -27.87 3.74
CA LEU A 558 -6.88 -27.84 3.46
C LEU A 558 -6.40 -29.17 2.86
N ARG A 559 -6.90 -30.30 3.34
CA ARG A 559 -6.58 -31.62 2.77
C ARG A 559 -6.97 -31.71 1.30
N GLU A 560 -8.17 -31.26 0.95
CA GLU A 560 -8.66 -31.31 -0.42
C GLU A 560 -7.93 -30.31 -1.33
N VAL A 561 -7.72 -29.08 -0.87
CA VAL A 561 -6.97 -28.06 -1.62
C VAL A 561 -5.53 -28.51 -1.86
N GLN A 562 -4.87 -29.12 -0.86
CA GLN A 562 -3.54 -29.68 -1.04
C GLN A 562 -3.53 -30.84 -2.04
N ARG A 563 -4.53 -31.73 -2.03
CA ARG A 563 -4.67 -32.77 -3.04
C ARG A 563 -4.77 -32.19 -4.45
N ILE A 564 -5.68 -31.23 -4.64
CA ILE A 564 -5.89 -30.54 -5.91
C ILE A 564 -4.58 -29.93 -6.42
N THR A 565 -3.86 -29.22 -5.56
CA THR A 565 -2.58 -28.61 -5.89
C THR A 565 -1.54 -29.66 -6.26
N SER A 566 -1.38 -30.68 -5.40
CA SER A 566 -0.33 -31.70 -5.58
C SER A 566 -0.52 -32.57 -6.81
N GLU A 567 -1.76 -32.89 -7.15
CA GLU A 567 -2.11 -33.74 -8.31
C GLU A 567 -2.32 -32.90 -9.58
N GLY A 568 -2.36 -31.58 -9.50
CA GLY A 568 -2.66 -30.71 -10.64
C GLY A 568 -4.08 -30.92 -11.18
N ASP A 569 -5.04 -31.22 -10.28
CA ASP A 569 -6.41 -31.57 -10.63
C ASP A 569 -7.21 -30.32 -11.05
N TYR A 570 -7.01 -29.88 -12.30
CA TYR A 570 -7.69 -28.71 -12.83
C TYR A 570 -9.23 -28.80 -12.80
N PRO A 571 -9.87 -29.95 -13.14
CA PRO A 571 -11.34 -30.07 -13.04
C PRO A 571 -11.86 -29.80 -11.62
N ALA A 572 -11.20 -30.34 -10.60
CA ALA A 572 -11.59 -30.12 -9.20
C ALA A 572 -11.33 -28.68 -8.75
N ALA A 573 -10.19 -28.09 -9.14
CA ALA A 573 -9.88 -26.68 -8.90
C ALA A 573 -10.95 -25.76 -9.49
N LYS A 574 -11.30 -25.98 -10.74
CA LYS A 574 -12.35 -25.23 -11.45
C LYS A 574 -13.69 -25.33 -10.73
N ALA A 575 -14.13 -26.55 -10.43
CA ALA A 575 -15.42 -26.77 -9.73
C ALA A 575 -15.46 -26.07 -8.37
N MET A 576 -14.39 -26.18 -7.58
CA MET A 576 -14.28 -25.56 -6.26
C MET A 576 -14.32 -24.02 -6.36
N VAL A 577 -13.56 -23.42 -7.27
CA VAL A 577 -13.51 -21.97 -7.45
C VAL A 577 -14.84 -21.42 -7.98
N GLU A 578 -15.44 -22.07 -9.00
CA GLU A 578 -16.70 -21.64 -9.57
C GLU A 578 -17.87 -21.77 -8.57
N GLU A 579 -17.87 -22.78 -7.71
CA GLU A 579 -18.92 -23.01 -6.72
C GLU A 579 -18.80 -22.08 -5.50
N PHE A 580 -17.58 -21.86 -4.98
CA PHE A 580 -17.42 -21.21 -3.67
C PHE A 580 -16.74 -19.84 -3.73
N ALA A 581 -16.03 -19.48 -4.81
CA ALA A 581 -15.17 -18.30 -4.80
C ALA A 581 -15.72 -17.10 -5.57
N VAL A 582 -16.58 -17.33 -6.56
CA VAL A 582 -16.91 -16.32 -7.58
C VAL A 582 -18.27 -15.68 -7.34
N LYS A 583 -19.31 -16.48 -7.12
CA LYS A 583 -20.69 -16.02 -7.07
C LYS A 583 -21.01 -15.27 -5.78
N VAL A 584 -21.71 -14.15 -5.94
CA VAL A 584 -22.17 -13.29 -4.86
C VAL A 584 -23.68 -13.48 -4.69
N ASP A 585 -24.12 -13.72 -3.43
CA ASP A 585 -25.53 -13.64 -3.06
C ASP A 585 -25.99 -12.19 -3.18
N GLN A 586 -26.78 -11.88 -4.19
CA GLN A 586 -27.16 -10.50 -4.53
C GLN A 586 -28.12 -9.88 -3.51
N ASP A 587 -28.93 -10.65 -2.81
CA ASP A 587 -29.85 -10.14 -1.80
C ASP A 587 -29.09 -9.77 -0.53
N LEU A 588 -28.18 -10.64 -0.07
CA LEU A 588 -27.29 -10.36 1.06
C LEU A 588 -26.33 -9.20 0.72
N HIS A 589 -25.80 -9.17 -0.50
CA HIS A 589 -24.92 -8.07 -0.97
C HIS A 589 -25.62 -6.72 -0.90
N LYS A 590 -26.84 -6.64 -1.39
CA LYS A 590 -27.64 -5.40 -1.34
C LYS A 590 -27.85 -4.94 0.11
N GLU A 591 -28.22 -5.86 1.01
CA GLU A 591 -28.36 -5.55 2.44
C GLU A 591 -27.05 -4.98 3.02
N ILE A 592 -25.92 -5.65 2.75
CA ILE A 592 -24.62 -5.22 3.26
C ILE A 592 -24.23 -3.82 2.75
N LEU A 593 -24.47 -3.53 1.47
CA LEU A 593 -24.20 -2.21 0.90
C LEU A 593 -25.08 -1.14 1.56
N GLU A 594 -26.38 -1.40 1.74
CA GLU A 594 -27.29 -0.46 2.41
C GLU A 594 -26.91 -0.21 3.88
N ARG A 595 -26.41 -1.24 4.59
CA ARG A 595 -25.92 -1.13 5.97
C ARG A 595 -24.63 -0.32 6.05
N TYR A 596 -23.69 -0.60 5.13
CA TYR A 596 -22.41 0.09 5.06
C TYR A 596 -22.58 1.58 4.68
N GLU A 597 -23.48 1.88 3.74
CA GLU A 597 -23.76 3.25 3.33
C GLU A 597 -24.26 4.12 4.49
N LYS A 598 -25.09 3.57 5.38
CA LYS A 598 -25.60 4.28 6.57
C LYS A 598 -24.50 4.67 7.57
N LEU A 599 -23.39 3.93 7.59
CA LEU A 599 -22.24 4.24 8.45
C LEU A 599 -21.44 5.45 7.94
N ASN A 600 -21.61 5.83 6.69
CA ASN A 600 -20.92 6.96 6.05
C ASN A 600 -19.40 6.93 6.31
N LEU A 601 -18.79 5.74 6.22
CA LEU A 601 -17.36 5.56 6.44
C LEU A 601 -16.56 6.07 5.23
N ALA A 602 -15.39 6.65 5.50
CA ALA A 602 -14.50 7.10 4.45
C ALA A 602 -14.00 5.89 3.62
N PRO A 603 -14.13 5.92 2.28
CA PRO A 603 -13.73 4.79 1.42
C PRO A 603 -12.22 4.58 1.37
N TYR A 604 -11.43 5.61 1.64
CA TYR A 604 -9.97 5.59 1.59
C TYR A 604 -9.38 6.00 2.93
N LYS A 605 -8.23 5.41 3.26
CA LYS A 605 -7.47 5.68 4.48
C LYS A 605 -6.14 6.29 4.11
N GLY A 606 -5.69 7.23 4.92
CA GLY A 606 -4.37 7.83 4.84
C GLY A 606 -3.81 8.03 6.25
N PHE A 607 -2.58 8.49 6.34
CA PHE A 607 -1.91 8.74 7.62
C PHE A 607 -1.13 10.06 7.59
N VAL A 608 -0.69 10.52 8.76
CA VAL A 608 0.22 11.65 8.93
C VAL A 608 1.56 11.11 9.36
N ASN A 609 2.61 11.50 8.67
CA ASN A 609 3.98 11.14 9.03
C ASN A 609 4.39 11.75 10.37
N PRO A 610 5.25 11.09 11.15
CA PRO A 610 5.87 11.73 12.31
C PRO A 610 6.86 12.83 11.89
N VAL A 611 7.14 13.75 12.80
CA VAL A 611 8.14 14.80 12.62
C VAL A 611 9.42 14.40 13.34
N TYR A 612 10.52 14.31 12.61
CA TYR A 612 11.85 14.02 13.15
C TYR A 612 12.60 15.33 13.39
N THR A 613 13.16 15.51 14.58
CA THR A 613 13.95 16.70 14.94
C THR A 613 15.32 16.28 15.43
N ALA A 614 16.37 16.69 14.73
CA ALA A 614 17.75 16.46 15.13
C ALA A 614 18.19 17.52 16.15
N HIS A 615 18.87 17.09 17.22
CA HIS A 615 19.48 17.92 18.24
C HIS A 615 20.98 17.92 18.06
N TYR A 616 21.60 19.10 18.11
CA TYR A 616 23.00 19.30 17.81
C TYR A 616 23.77 19.75 19.05
N ASP A 617 25.04 19.31 19.17
CA ASP A 617 26.02 19.89 20.09
C ASP A 617 26.59 21.22 19.57
N ALA A 618 27.50 21.82 20.33
CA ALA A 618 28.16 23.06 19.95
C ALA A 618 29.07 22.93 18.72
N GLU A 619 29.53 21.74 18.43
CA GLU A 619 30.38 21.39 17.29
C GLU A 619 29.55 21.06 16.03
N GLY A 620 28.22 20.98 16.13
CA GLY A 620 27.30 20.70 15.04
C GLY A 620 27.07 19.22 14.76
N ASN A 621 27.44 18.33 15.68
CA ASN A 621 27.15 16.91 15.58
C ASN A 621 25.74 16.60 16.14
N ILE A 622 25.05 15.63 15.54
CA ILE A 622 23.77 15.17 16.06
C ILE A 622 24.00 14.34 17.32
N VAL A 623 23.41 14.76 18.43
CA VAL A 623 23.51 14.10 19.75
C VAL A 623 22.24 13.32 20.11
N ASP A 624 21.10 13.64 19.50
CA ASP A 624 19.85 12.86 19.57
C ASP A 624 18.92 13.25 18.39
N VAL A 625 17.93 12.40 18.14
CA VAL A 625 16.82 12.67 17.23
C VAL A 625 15.54 12.34 17.97
N THR A 626 14.66 13.32 18.09
CA THR A 626 13.33 13.17 18.71
C THR A 626 12.25 13.04 17.65
N ILE A 627 11.15 12.38 18.02
CA ILE A 627 10.01 12.13 17.12
C ILE A 627 8.76 12.74 17.75
N ASP A 628 8.05 13.56 16.99
CA ASP A 628 6.75 14.13 17.36
C ASP A 628 5.65 13.55 16.44
N TYR A 629 4.57 13.10 17.07
CA TYR A 629 3.39 12.52 16.41
C TYR A 629 2.14 13.40 16.55
N THR A 630 2.27 14.61 17.03
CA THR A 630 1.14 15.48 17.35
C THR A 630 0.70 16.39 16.22
N GLU A 631 1.54 16.52 15.18
CA GLU A 631 1.24 17.37 14.01
C GLU A 631 -0.04 16.92 13.31
N GLY A 632 -0.91 17.88 12.97
CA GLY A 632 -2.14 17.61 12.23
C GLY A 632 -1.91 17.55 10.72
N TYR A 633 -2.93 17.06 9.98
CA TYR A 633 -2.85 16.89 8.52
C TYR A 633 -2.58 18.20 7.77
N ILE A 634 -3.31 19.27 8.13
CA ILE A 634 -3.15 20.59 7.50
C ILE A 634 -1.78 21.18 7.83
N GLU A 635 -1.41 21.16 9.11
CA GLU A 635 -0.14 21.65 9.59
C GLU A 635 1.03 20.97 8.88
N GLN A 636 0.96 19.65 8.70
CA GLN A 636 1.97 18.88 8.00
C GLN A 636 2.13 19.29 6.53
N HIS A 637 1.02 19.39 5.79
CA HIS A 637 1.09 19.77 4.38
C HIS A 637 1.58 21.21 4.17
N LEU A 638 1.18 22.15 5.04
CA LEU A 638 1.68 23.52 5.00
C LEU A 638 3.17 23.59 5.37
N ARG A 639 3.62 22.82 6.36
CA ARG A 639 5.05 22.69 6.69
C ARG A 639 5.82 22.11 5.52
N TYR A 640 5.34 21.04 4.90
CA TYR A 640 5.99 20.44 3.73
C TYR A 640 6.13 21.42 2.57
N SER A 641 5.12 22.24 2.32
CA SER A 641 5.17 23.24 1.26
C SER A 641 6.12 24.40 1.58
N ARG A 642 6.31 24.74 2.86
CA ARG A 642 7.27 25.74 3.31
C ARG A 642 8.72 25.23 3.24
N ASP A 643 8.97 24.00 3.72
CA ASP A 643 10.32 23.51 4.03
C ASP A 643 10.89 22.64 2.89
N TYR A 644 10.05 21.97 2.09
CA TYR A 644 10.44 20.97 1.08
C TYR A 644 9.97 21.28 -0.34
N SER A 645 9.53 22.50 -0.62
CA SER A 645 9.08 22.90 -1.95
C SER A 645 10.22 23.62 -2.70
N HIS A 646 10.93 22.88 -3.56
CA HIS A 646 12.13 23.37 -4.26
C HIS A 646 11.95 23.51 -5.76
N LEU A 647 10.93 22.88 -6.35
CA LEU A 647 10.72 22.93 -7.79
C LEU A 647 10.07 24.24 -8.22
N PRO A 648 10.36 24.74 -9.44
CA PRO A 648 9.61 25.84 -10.02
C PRO A 648 8.16 25.43 -10.32
N ASP A 649 7.34 26.38 -10.74
CA ASP A 649 5.95 26.14 -11.11
C ASP A 649 5.79 25.33 -12.41
N ILE A 650 6.81 25.35 -13.25
CA ILE A 650 6.89 24.65 -14.53
C ILE A 650 8.26 23.96 -14.60
N ASN A 651 8.24 22.65 -14.87
CA ASN A 651 9.42 21.80 -14.99
C ASN A 651 9.57 21.19 -16.39
#